data_ccce2064d0fc075b46f9b4662ce62426
#
_entry.id   ccce2064d0fc075b46f9b4662ce62426
#
_cell.length_a   1.000
_cell.length_b   1.000
_cell.length_c   1.000
_cell.angle_alpha   90.00
_cell.angle_beta   90.00
_cell.angle_gamma   90.00
#
_symmetry.space_group_name_H-M   'P 1'
#
loop_
_entity.id
_entity.type
_entity.pdbx_description
1 polymer ?
#
loop_
_entity_poly.entity_id
_entity_poly.type
_entity_poly.pdbx_seq_one_letter_code
_entity_poly.pdbx_strand_id
1 'polypeptide(L)'
;MESAAKNIHALLEAAPSALYLQSVGELVEGGKWAELNDRFYRTLSFGTGGLRGRTSGKIVTTAERGNARENERPEFPCVGTNAMNFFNISRATQGLVAYLHDWNRSSKISTKPKFVIAYDPRFFSKEFAELAAKVASENGCDTYVFGSPRSVPELSFAVRYLRASAGVMITASHNPPYDNGYKVYFSDGAQVIEPHANGIIAKVNAIASEAYTPFPKDRQGKIEMIGTDIDEAYMRRLGTLVLDPTVIREAKSLKIVYTPLHGTGGVIIRPMLKRLGFNFEVVPEQDHFDGRFPTVKSPNPENAEALTMAIDLAKKEDADVVVATDPDCDRMGAALRATDGKLKLLTGNQIGSLLAWYRTRTLFEKGVLNKQNASRGVIIKTFVTTDLQKAIAEHYGLRCVETLTGFKYIGAKLGKYERAIPAYQNYVDLSEEETRKLRLEHSSFYVFGGEESYGYSGADFVRDKDGNGAVIMFCEVAAYAKAHGNTIDELLDDIYSEFGYFAEKNGSLVFEGAEGATKIARLIKSYATDPFPDVLGLKVTSVRNFETDKIEDIENDQIPKEKMLMFELEDGTRIAVRPSGTEPKIKYYLFAHRRPEKGKFDSVELNQIKTEVKAKLDRLWERLHRDAESRLGEA
;
A
#
# COMPACT_ATOMS: atom_id res chain seq x y z
N MET A 1 -33.60 -0.43 -6.03
CA MET A 1 -34.26 -1.77 -6.09
C MET A 1 -34.34 -2.34 -7.50
N GLU A 2 -34.71 -1.57 -8.52
CA GLU A 2 -34.83 -2.10 -9.91
C GLU A 2 -33.53 -2.73 -10.42
N SER A 3 -32.37 -2.06 -10.26
CA SER A 3 -31.06 -2.61 -10.62
C SER A 3 -30.73 -3.86 -9.82
N ALA A 4 -31.08 -3.88 -8.53
CA ALA A 4 -30.85 -5.06 -7.69
C ALA A 4 -31.67 -6.27 -8.18
N ALA A 5 -32.95 -6.08 -8.54
CA ALA A 5 -33.78 -7.14 -9.08
C ALA A 5 -33.21 -7.72 -10.39
N LYS A 6 -32.75 -6.85 -11.30
CA LYS A 6 -32.08 -7.29 -12.56
C LYS A 6 -30.82 -8.10 -12.28
N ASN A 7 -30.00 -7.66 -11.34
CA ASN A 7 -28.75 -8.36 -10.99
C ASN A 7 -29.01 -9.69 -10.25
N ILE A 8 -30.05 -9.78 -9.42
CA ILE A 8 -30.48 -11.05 -8.79
C ILE A 8 -30.89 -12.03 -9.90
N HIS A 9 -31.76 -11.60 -10.81
CA HIS A 9 -32.23 -12.45 -11.92
C HIS A 9 -31.05 -12.95 -12.76
N ALA A 10 -30.16 -12.05 -13.17
CA ALA A 10 -28.97 -12.39 -13.96
C ALA A 10 -28.04 -13.38 -13.22
N LEU A 11 -27.82 -13.21 -11.91
CA LEU A 11 -27.00 -14.14 -11.12
C LEU A 11 -27.66 -15.54 -11.08
N LEU A 12 -28.95 -15.64 -10.80
CA LEU A 12 -29.66 -16.90 -10.67
C LEU A 12 -29.77 -17.65 -12.01
N GLU A 13 -29.85 -16.94 -13.13
CA GLU A 13 -29.78 -17.53 -14.47
C GLU A 13 -28.38 -18.00 -14.86
N ALA A 14 -27.36 -17.17 -14.60
CA ALA A 14 -25.99 -17.45 -15.01
C ALA A 14 -25.26 -18.47 -14.12
N ALA A 15 -25.69 -18.61 -12.86
CA ALA A 15 -25.06 -19.46 -11.85
C ALA A 15 -26.13 -20.07 -10.93
N PRO A 16 -26.99 -20.98 -11.43
CA PRO A 16 -28.02 -21.60 -10.59
C PRO A 16 -27.39 -22.41 -9.46
N SER A 17 -27.66 -22.00 -8.23
CA SER A 17 -27.13 -22.60 -7.01
C SER A 17 -28.19 -22.61 -5.92
N ALA A 18 -28.33 -23.74 -5.20
CA ALA A 18 -29.23 -23.82 -4.04
C ALA A 18 -28.87 -22.76 -2.98
N LEU A 19 -27.59 -22.51 -2.75
CA LEU A 19 -27.10 -21.47 -1.85
C LEU A 19 -27.61 -20.08 -2.26
N TYR A 20 -27.54 -19.75 -3.55
CA TYR A 20 -27.96 -18.44 -4.05
C TYR A 20 -29.47 -18.24 -3.93
N LEU A 21 -30.25 -19.26 -4.32
CA LEU A 21 -31.70 -19.23 -4.22
C LEU A 21 -32.17 -19.10 -2.76
N GLN A 22 -31.61 -19.91 -1.85
CA GLN A 22 -31.97 -19.88 -0.44
C GLN A 22 -31.59 -18.57 0.23
N SER A 23 -30.35 -18.09 -0.01
CA SER A 23 -29.89 -16.83 0.59
C SER A 23 -30.73 -15.63 0.12
N VAL A 24 -31.05 -15.54 -1.17
CA VAL A 24 -31.93 -14.48 -1.70
C VAL A 24 -33.35 -14.65 -1.16
N GLY A 25 -33.88 -15.88 -1.12
CA GLY A 25 -35.21 -16.18 -0.58
C GLY A 25 -35.38 -15.73 0.86
N GLU A 26 -34.46 -16.10 1.75
CA GLU A 26 -34.46 -15.70 3.17
C GLU A 26 -34.47 -14.16 3.33
N LEU A 27 -33.69 -13.43 2.53
CA LEU A 27 -33.66 -11.97 2.59
C LEU A 27 -34.97 -11.33 2.09
N VAL A 28 -35.60 -11.91 1.08
CA VAL A 28 -36.90 -11.47 0.55
C VAL A 28 -38.02 -11.73 1.57
N GLU A 29 -38.13 -12.97 2.06
CA GLU A 29 -39.12 -13.38 3.06
C GLU A 29 -38.99 -12.59 4.37
N GLY A 30 -37.74 -12.31 4.78
CA GLY A 30 -37.43 -11.49 5.96
C GLY A 30 -37.61 -9.97 5.73
N GLY A 31 -37.99 -9.52 4.53
CA GLY A 31 -38.14 -8.10 4.22
C GLY A 31 -36.85 -7.28 4.29
N LYS A 32 -35.69 -7.92 4.08
CA LYS A 32 -34.36 -7.28 4.25
C LYS A 32 -33.94 -6.50 2.99
N TRP A 33 -34.78 -5.60 2.55
CA TRP A 33 -34.61 -4.87 1.28
C TRP A 33 -33.37 -4.02 1.21
N ALA A 34 -32.93 -3.41 2.31
CA ALA A 34 -31.70 -2.63 2.37
C ALA A 34 -30.46 -3.52 2.14
N GLU A 35 -30.41 -4.71 2.75
CA GLU A 35 -29.33 -5.68 2.54
C GLU A 35 -29.33 -6.21 1.11
N LEU A 36 -30.50 -6.57 0.56
CA LEU A 36 -30.63 -6.99 -0.84
C LEU A 36 -30.13 -5.90 -1.79
N ASN A 37 -30.51 -4.65 -1.56
CA ASN A 37 -30.03 -3.56 -2.40
C ASN A 37 -28.51 -3.40 -2.30
N ASP A 38 -27.91 -3.45 -1.10
CA ASP A 38 -26.46 -3.33 -0.88
C ASP A 38 -25.67 -4.44 -1.62
N ARG A 39 -26.20 -5.67 -1.60
CA ARG A 39 -25.60 -6.84 -2.25
C ARG A 39 -25.72 -6.88 -3.76
N PHE A 40 -26.76 -6.22 -4.34
CA PHE A 40 -27.15 -6.43 -5.73
C PHE A 40 -27.35 -5.16 -6.56
N TYR A 41 -27.21 -3.93 -6.01
CA TYR A 41 -27.46 -2.71 -6.78
C TYR A 41 -26.52 -2.55 -7.99
N ARG A 42 -25.40 -3.25 -7.99
CA ARG A 42 -24.42 -3.33 -9.09
C ARG A 42 -23.69 -4.67 -9.06
N THR A 43 -22.93 -4.96 -10.11
CA THR A 43 -21.88 -5.97 -10.06
C THR A 43 -20.59 -5.34 -9.52
N LEU A 44 -19.84 -6.05 -8.68
CA LEU A 44 -18.57 -5.57 -8.14
C LEU A 44 -17.62 -5.24 -9.29
N SER A 45 -17.24 -3.98 -9.38
CA SER A 45 -16.41 -3.51 -10.49
C SER A 45 -14.95 -3.85 -10.26
N PHE A 46 -14.30 -4.39 -11.28
CA PHE A 46 -12.86 -4.54 -11.31
C PHE A 46 -12.26 -3.15 -11.58
N GLY A 47 -11.58 -2.58 -10.58
CA GLY A 47 -10.90 -1.29 -10.69
C GLY A 47 -9.44 -1.45 -11.13
N THR A 48 -8.72 -0.34 -11.26
CA THR A 48 -7.31 -0.31 -11.70
C THR A 48 -6.35 -1.06 -10.78
N GLY A 49 -6.77 -1.46 -9.58
CA GLY A 49 -5.97 -2.27 -8.62
C GLY A 49 -6.55 -3.66 -8.38
N GLY A 50 -7.68 -4.03 -9.00
CA GLY A 50 -8.38 -5.29 -8.77
C GLY A 50 -9.79 -5.12 -8.19
N LEU A 51 -10.25 -6.10 -7.39
CA LEU A 51 -11.54 -6.08 -6.70
C LEU A 51 -11.33 -5.77 -5.21
N ARG A 52 -12.32 -5.12 -4.59
CA ARG A 52 -12.44 -5.00 -3.13
C ARG A 52 -13.90 -4.92 -2.73
N GLY A 53 -14.33 -5.66 -1.73
CA GLY A 53 -15.70 -5.64 -1.23
C GLY A 53 -15.89 -6.50 0.00
N ARG A 54 -17.12 -6.49 0.51
CA ARG A 54 -17.48 -7.33 1.67
C ARG A 54 -17.52 -8.80 1.26
N THR A 55 -16.97 -9.64 2.10
CA THR A 55 -17.07 -11.09 1.99
C THR A 55 -18.05 -11.69 3.02
N SER A 56 -18.46 -10.89 4.03
CA SER A 56 -19.55 -11.23 4.94
C SER A 56 -20.62 -10.15 4.90
N GLY A 57 -21.90 -10.52 4.75
CA GLY A 57 -23.05 -9.61 4.76
C GLY A 57 -23.23 -8.93 6.13
N LYS A 58 -23.92 -7.79 6.17
CA LYS A 58 -24.40 -7.21 7.43
C LYS A 58 -25.41 -8.13 8.11
N ILE A 59 -26.18 -8.84 7.31
CA ILE A 59 -27.07 -9.94 7.69
C ILE A 59 -26.46 -11.19 7.07
N VAL A 60 -26.13 -12.20 7.88
CA VAL A 60 -25.69 -13.51 7.40
C VAL A 60 -26.94 -14.40 7.35
N THR A 61 -27.30 -14.90 6.17
CA THR A 61 -28.43 -15.81 6.01
C THR A 61 -28.13 -17.19 6.59
N THR A 62 -29.15 -17.99 6.86
CA THR A 62 -28.98 -19.38 7.32
C THR A 62 -28.24 -20.20 6.27
N ALA A 63 -28.52 -19.97 5.00
CA ALA A 63 -27.85 -20.61 3.88
C ALA A 63 -26.35 -20.28 3.85
N GLU A 64 -25.97 -19.02 4.07
CA GLU A 64 -24.55 -18.59 4.12
C GLU A 64 -23.86 -19.09 5.38
N ARG A 65 -24.56 -19.11 6.50
CA ARG A 65 -24.03 -19.63 7.77
C ARG A 65 -23.66 -21.10 7.68
N GLY A 66 -24.51 -21.91 7.04
CA GLY A 66 -24.34 -23.36 6.95
C GLY A 66 -24.23 -23.98 8.34
N ASN A 67 -23.16 -24.73 8.59
CA ASN A 67 -22.89 -25.39 9.87
C ASN A 67 -22.12 -24.52 10.87
N ALA A 68 -21.72 -23.30 10.51
CA ALA A 68 -20.93 -22.42 11.36
C ALA A 68 -21.76 -21.87 12.54
N ARG A 69 -21.13 -21.73 13.72
CA ARG A 69 -21.75 -21.11 14.90
C ARG A 69 -21.91 -19.61 14.69
N GLU A 70 -22.76 -19.00 15.50
CA GLU A 70 -23.11 -17.57 15.36
C GLU A 70 -21.89 -16.62 15.41
N ASN A 71 -20.91 -16.95 16.23
CA ASN A 71 -19.68 -16.15 16.42
C ASN A 71 -18.49 -16.60 15.56
N GLU A 72 -18.71 -17.58 14.68
CA GLU A 72 -17.70 -18.09 13.77
C GLU A 72 -17.86 -17.47 12.37
N ARG A 73 -16.82 -17.59 11.54
CA ARG A 73 -16.90 -17.28 10.12
C ARG A 73 -18.05 -18.08 9.49
N PRO A 74 -18.93 -17.47 8.70
CA PRO A 74 -19.92 -18.22 7.91
C PRO A 74 -19.24 -19.31 7.08
N GLU A 75 -19.94 -20.40 6.81
CA GLU A 75 -19.41 -21.46 5.94
C GLU A 75 -19.21 -20.97 4.51
N PHE A 76 -20.11 -20.11 4.03
CA PHE A 76 -20.07 -19.53 2.68
C PHE A 76 -19.94 -18.00 2.71
N PRO A 77 -19.23 -17.40 1.72
CA PRO A 77 -19.15 -15.95 1.60
C PRO A 77 -20.51 -15.36 1.19
N CYS A 78 -20.67 -14.05 1.42
CA CYS A 78 -21.85 -13.27 1.12
C CYS A 78 -22.34 -13.47 -0.33
N VAL A 79 -23.56 -13.90 -0.49
CA VAL A 79 -24.23 -14.04 -1.80
C VAL A 79 -24.60 -12.65 -2.32
N GLY A 80 -24.11 -12.30 -3.50
CA GLY A 80 -24.38 -11.01 -4.12
C GLY A 80 -23.47 -10.68 -5.29
N THR A 81 -23.95 -9.91 -6.24
CA THR A 81 -23.12 -9.44 -7.35
C THR A 81 -22.13 -8.35 -6.93
N ASN A 82 -22.44 -7.60 -5.86
CA ASN A 82 -21.58 -6.54 -5.29
C ASN A 82 -20.79 -7.04 -4.05
N ALA A 83 -20.42 -8.31 -4.00
CA ALA A 83 -19.70 -8.92 -2.88
C ALA A 83 -18.41 -9.62 -3.34
N MET A 84 -17.41 -9.71 -2.44
CA MET A 84 -16.25 -10.59 -2.63
C MET A 84 -16.65 -12.01 -2.29
N ASN A 85 -16.84 -12.83 -3.31
CA ASN A 85 -17.31 -14.20 -3.22
C ASN A 85 -16.80 -15.05 -4.41
N PHE A 86 -17.15 -16.34 -4.41
CA PHE A 86 -16.69 -17.26 -5.44
C PHE A 86 -17.10 -16.83 -6.86
N PHE A 87 -18.31 -16.26 -7.02
CA PHE A 87 -18.79 -15.72 -8.28
C PHE A 87 -17.82 -14.66 -8.86
N ASN A 88 -17.47 -13.64 -8.07
CA ASN A 88 -16.60 -12.56 -8.53
C ASN A 88 -15.13 -12.97 -8.62
N ILE A 89 -14.64 -13.89 -7.78
CA ILE A 89 -13.28 -14.46 -7.89
C ILE A 89 -13.14 -15.24 -9.19
N SER A 90 -14.09 -16.12 -9.50
CA SER A 90 -14.06 -16.88 -10.76
C SER A 90 -14.05 -15.97 -11.98
N ARG A 91 -14.97 -15.01 -12.05
CA ARG A 91 -15.06 -14.03 -13.16
C ARG A 91 -13.77 -13.21 -13.31
N ALA A 92 -13.23 -12.70 -12.21
CA ALA A 92 -11.99 -11.93 -12.24
C ALA A 92 -10.82 -12.76 -12.77
N THR A 93 -10.70 -14.01 -12.34
CA THR A 93 -9.63 -14.89 -12.77
C THR A 93 -9.79 -15.32 -14.24
N GLN A 94 -11.02 -15.66 -14.66
CA GLN A 94 -11.31 -15.93 -16.08
C GLN A 94 -10.90 -14.76 -16.98
N GLY A 95 -11.29 -13.53 -16.62
CA GLY A 95 -10.96 -12.33 -17.38
C GLY A 95 -9.46 -12.03 -17.41
N LEU A 96 -8.77 -12.17 -16.27
CA LEU A 96 -7.32 -12.00 -16.18
C LEU A 96 -6.59 -13.03 -17.08
N VAL A 97 -6.96 -14.30 -16.99
CA VAL A 97 -6.35 -15.37 -17.81
C VAL A 97 -6.60 -15.15 -19.30
N ALA A 98 -7.83 -14.74 -19.67
CA ALA A 98 -8.14 -14.40 -21.07
C ALA A 98 -7.26 -13.24 -21.57
N TYR A 99 -7.04 -12.23 -20.73
CA TYR A 99 -6.13 -11.14 -21.05
C TYR A 99 -4.68 -11.62 -21.24
N LEU A 100 -4.17 -12.48 -20.34
CA LEU A 100 -2.81 -13.02 -20.45
C LEU A 100 -2.60 -13.83 -21.75
N HIS A 101 -3.57 -14.62 -22.16
CA HIS A 101 -3.50 -15.32 -23.43
C HIS A 101 -3.48 -14.39 -24.65
N ASP A 102 -4.30 -13.34 -24.64
CA ASP A 102 -4.30 -12.33 -25.70
C ASP A 102 -2.99 -11.55 -25.74
N TRP A 103 -2.48 -11.18 -24.56
CA TRP A 103 -1.18 -10.50 -24.42
C TRP A 103 -0.03 -11.36 -24.94
N ASN A 104 0.04 -12.64 -24.54
CA ASN A 104 1.07 -13.56 -25.02
C ASN A 104 1.02 -13.71 -26.55
N ARG A 105 -0.19 -13.82 -27.12
CA ARG A 105 -0.39 -13.92 -28.58
C ARG A 105 0.10 -12.64 -29.28
N SER A 106 -0.28 -11.48 -28.81
CA SER A 106 0.12 -10.19 -29.40
C SER A 106 1.62 -9.93 -29.26
N SER A 107 2.22 -10.34 -28.14
CA SER A 107 3.65 -10.21 -27.85
C SER A 107 4.50 -11.36 -28.41
N LYS A 108 3.90 -12.32 -29.14
CA LYS A 108 4.57 -13.50 -29.71
C LYS A 108 5.29 -14.37 -28.66
N ILE A 109 4.74 -14.44 -27.45
CA ILE A 109 5.24 -15.30 -26.36
C ILE A 109 4.61 -16.67 -26.51
N SER A 110 5.42 -17.72 -26.76
CA SER A 110 4.95 -19.08 -27.02
C SER A 110 4.79 -19.94 -25.77
N THR A 111 5.35 -19.52 -24.64
CA THR A 111 5.26 -20.27 -23.38
C THR A 111 3.88 -20.11 -22.72
N LYS A 112 3.44 -21.14 -21.97
CA LYS A 112 2.24 -21.04 -21.14
C LYS A 112 2.40 -19.88 -20.15
N PRO A 113 1.35 -19.07 -19.92
CA PRO A 113 1.38 -18.08 -18.85
C PRO A 113 1.64 -18.75 -17.50
N LYS A 114 2.49 -18.13 -16.69
CA LYS A 114 2.71 -18.50 -15.30
C LYS A 114 1.94 -17.55 -14.39
N PHE A 115 1.34 -18.08 -13.35
CA PHE A 115 0.44 -17.33 -12.46
C PHE A 115 0.81 -17.60 -11.01
N VAL A 116 1.13 -16.56 -10.23
CA VAL A 116 1.48 -16.69 -8.80
C VAL A 116 0.33 -16.19 -7.94
N ILE A 117 -0.02 -16.93 -6.90
CA ILE A 117 -1.09 -16.55 -5.97
C ILE A 117 -0.58 -16.58 -4.54
N ALA A 118 -0.76 -15.46 -3.84
CA ALA A 118 -0.61 -15.34 -2.39
C ALA A 118 -1.91 -14.83 -1.75
N TYR A 119 -2.03 -15.01 -0.45
CA TYR A 119 -3.20 -14.59 0.31
C TYR A 119 -2.83 -14.27 1.76
N ASP A 120 -3.60 -13.38 2.38
CA ASP A 120 -3.50 -13.04 3.79
C ASP A 120 -4.40 -13.96 4.67
N PRO A 121 -4.38 -13.84 6.01
CA PRO A 121 -5.17 -14.71 6.88
C PRO A 121 -6.68 -14.39 6.93
N ARG A 122 -7.20 -13.46 6.14
CA ARG A 122 -8.62 -13.05 6.16
C ARG A 122 -9.56 -14.20 5.84
N PHE A 123 -10.82 -14.03 6.25
CA PHE A 123 -11.88 -14.97 5.91
C PHE A 123 -11.96 -15.21 4.41
N PHE A 124 -12.02 -16.46 4.02
CA PHE A 124 -12.11 -16.95 2.64
C PHE A 124 -10.88 -16.68 1.76
N SER A 125 -9.81 -16.05 2.27
CA SER A 125 -8.63 -15.76 1.45
C SER A 125 -8.02 -17.03 0.84
N LYS A 126 -7.92 -18.09 1.62
CA LYS A 126 -7.40 -19.40 1.15
C LYS A 126 -8.31 -20.01 0.09
N GLU A 127 -9.62 -20.09 0.36
CA GLU A 127 -10.60 -20.66 -0.56
C GLU A 127 -10.68 -19.87 -1.87
N PHE A 128 -10.56 -18.54 -1.81
CA PHE A 128 -10.49 -17.70 -2.99
C PHE A 128 -9.19 -17.91 -3.78
N ALA A 129 -8.07 -18.10 -3.10
CA ALA A 129 -6.80 -18.43 -3.74
C ALA A 129 -6.84 -19.81 -4.43
N GLU A 130 -7.42 -20.81 -3.78
CA GLU A 130 -7.62 -22.16 -4.35
C GLU A 130 -8.54 -22.14 -5.58
N LEU A 131 -9.64 -21.37 -5.52
CA LEU A 131 -10.53 -21.18 -6.68
C LEU A 131 -9.82 -20.48 -7.82
N ALA A 132 -9.10 -19.40 -7.54
CA ALA A 132 -8.32 -18.69 -8.56
C ALA A 132 -7.26 -19.59 -9.21
N ALA A 133 -6.59 -20.43 -8.40
CA ALA A 133 -5.62 -21.41 -8.92
C ALA A 133 -6.27 -22.44 -9.85
N LYS A 134 -7.41 -22.97 -9.44
CA LYS A 134 -8.19 -23.91 -10.25
C LYS A 134 -8.60 -23.29 -11.59
N VAL A 135 -9.21 -22.09 -11.55
CA VAL A 135 -9.66 -21.38 -12.75
C VAL A 135 -8.48 -21.09 -13.68
N ALA A 136 -7.37 -20.60 -13.14
CA ALA A 136 -6.18 -20.29 -13.95
C ALA A 136 -5.56 -21.55 -14.58
N SER A 137 -5.40 -22.61 -13.80
CA SER A 137 -4.84 -23.88 -14.28
C SER A 137 -5.73 -24.54 -15.34
N GLU A 138 -7.02 -24.66 -15.09
CA GLU A 138 -7.98 -25.26 -16.02
C GLU A 138 -8.10 -24.46 -17.33
N ASN A 139 -7.72 -23.18 -17.33
CA ASN A 139 -7.67 -22.31 -18.49
C ASN A 139 -6.23 -22.09 -19.04
N GLY A 140 -5.30 -23.01 -18.74
CA GLY A 140 -4.02 -23.15 -19.43
C GLY A 140 -2.85 -22.36 -18.83
N CYS A 141 -2.94 -21.90 -17.57
CA CYS A 141 -1.83 -21.25 -16.87
C CYS A 141 -1.13 -22.23 -15.92
N ASP A 142 0.21 -22.29 -15.94
CA ASP A 142 0.96 -22.93 -14.87
C ASP A 142 0.87 -22.03 -13.61
N THR A 143 0.36 -22.58 -12.50
CA THR A 143 -0.05 -21.80 -11.35
C THR A 143 0.77 -22.20 -10.12
N TYR A 144 1.36 -21.22 -9.47
CA TYR A 144 2.13 -21.33 -8.24
C TYR A 144 1.34 -20.70 -7.09
N VAL A 145 1.06 -21.48 -6.06
CA VAL A 145 0.23 -21.04 -4.92
C VAL A 145 1.02 -21.17 -3.63
N PHE A 146 1.07 -20.12 -2.83
CA PHE A 146 1.66 -20.23 -1.49
C PHE A 146 0.82 -21.16 -0.61
N GLY A 147 1.48 -22.12 0.04
CA GLY A 147 0.85 -23.14 0.86
C GLY A 147 0.25 -22.61 2.18
N SER A 148 0.62 -21.41 2.59
CA SER A 148 0.09 -20.68 3.75
C SER A 148 0.15 -19.17 3.51
N PRO A 149 -0.51 -18.34 4.34
CA PRO A 149 -0.52 -16.90 4.13
C PRO A 149 0.87 -16.28 3.94
N ARG A 150 1.02 -15.43 2.91
CA ARG A 150 2.25 -14.68 2.60
C ARG A 150 1.91 -13.24 2.24
N SER A 151 2.94 -12.39 2.34
CA SER A 151 2.82 -10.95 2.20
C SER A 151 2.73 -10.47 0.75
N VAL A 152 2.21 -9.25 0.56
CA VAL A 152 2.22 -8.54 -0.73
C VAL A 152 3.63 -8.40 -1.30
N PRO A 153 4.65 -7.92 -0.54
CA PRO A 153 5.99 -7.77 -1.09
C PRO A 153 6.60 -9.12 -1.51
N GLU A 154 6.27 -10.18 -0.81
CA GLU A 154 6.74 -11.52 -1.16
C GLU A 154 6.09 -12.06 -2.43
N LEU A 155 4.79 -11.77 -2.66
CA LEU A 155 4.15 -12.03 -3.95
C LEU A 155 4.84 -11.26 -5.07
N SER A 156 5.08 -9.96 -4.89
CA SER A 156 5.77 -9.11 -5.88
C SER A 156 7.14 -9.68 -6.24
N PHE A 157 7.90 -10.10 -5.22
CA PHE A 157 9.18 -10.79 -5.40
C PHE A 157 9.02 -12.13 -6.15
N ALA A 158 8.06 -12.98 -5.75
CA ALA A 158 7.84 -14.29 -6.36
C ALA A 158 7.45 -14.21 -7.84
N VAL A 159 6.62 -13.22 -8.22
CA VAL A 159 6.28 -12.96 -9.63
C VAL A 159 7.54 -12.75 -10.46
N ARG A 160 8.47 -11.95 -9.98
CA ARG A 160 9.74 -11.67 -10.65
C ARG A 160 10.67 -12.87 -10.61
N TYR A 161 10.85 -13.48 -9.46
CA TYR A 161 11.75 -14.60 -9.23
C TYR A 161 11.39 -15.84 -10.08
N LEU A 162 10.10 -16.16 -10.17
CA LEU A 162 9.58 -17.26 -11.00
C LEU A 162 9.36 -16.87 -12.47
N ARG A 163 9.63 -15.59 -12.83
CA ARG A 163 9.35 -15.04 -14.17
C ARG A 163 7.90 -15.31 -14.58
N ALA A 164 6.98 -15.02 -13.68
CA ALA A 164 5.56 -15.23 -13.92
C ALA A 164 4.97 -14.12 -14.80
N SER A 165 3.90 -14.47 -15.53
CA SER A 165 3.16 -13.53 -16.38
C SER A 165 2.30 -12.58 -15.56
N ALA A 166 1.78 -13.06 -14.41
CA ALA A 166 0.98 -12.27 -13.49
C ALA A 166 1.03 -12.87 -12.08
N GLY A 167 0.62 -12.04 -11.11
CA GLY A 167 0.38 -12.44 -9.73
C GLY A 167 -0.95 -11.94 -9.21
N VAL A 168 -1.49 -12.62 -8.21
CA VAL A 168 -2.70 -12.22 -7.50
C VAL A 168 -2.48 -12.31 -6.00
N MET A 169 -2.85 -11.23 -5.31
CA MET A 169 -2.93 -11.20 -3.86
C MET A 169 -4.39 -11.15 -3.41
N ILE A 170 -4.81 -12.13 -2.63
CA ILE A 170 -6.12 -12.16 -1.99
C ILE A 170 -6.00 -11.48 -0.63
N THR A 171 -6.43 -10.22 -0.55
CA THR A 171 -6.33 -9.39 0.66
C THR A 171 -7.20 -8.14 0.56
N ALA A 172 -7.62 -7.62 1.70
CA ALA A 172 -8.14 -6.25 1.83
C ALA A 172 -7.23 -5.37 2.70
N SER A 173 -5.93 -5.73 2.83
CA SER A 173 -4.94 -5.00 3.63
C SER A 173 -5.43 -4.80 5.09
N HIS A 174 -5.51 -3.58 5.58
CA HIS A 174 -5.94 -3.20 6.92
C HIS A 174 -7.45 -2.99 7.10
N ASN A 175 -8.28 -3.28 6.09
CA ASN A 175 -9.74 -3.16 6.21
C ASN A 175 -10.30 -4.09 7.30
N PRO A 176 -11.53 -3.84 7.78
CA PRO A 176 -12.20 -4.73 8.74
C PRO A 176 -12.26 -6.20 8.28
N PRO A 177 -12.46 -7.16 9.21
CA PRO A 177 -12.38 -8.61 8.91
C PRO A 177 -13.42 -9.12 7.91
N TYR A 178 -14.54 -8.41 7.74
CA TYR A 178 -15.61 -8.76 6.79
C TYR A 178 -15.33 -8.32 5.34
N ASP A 179 -14.21 -7.66 5.08
CA ASP A 179 -13.78 -7.28 3.74
C ASP A 179 -12.71 -8.22 3.21
N ASN A 180 -12.69 -8.41 1.89
CA ASN A 180 -11.60 -9.06 1.17
C ASN A 180 -11.38 -8.38 -0.20
N GLY A 181 -10.37 -8.81 -0.93
CA GLY A 181 -10.02 -8.23 -2.22
C GLY A 181 -9.20 -9.17 -3.08
N TYR A 182 -8.98 -8.74 -4.32
CA TYR A 182 -8.22 -9.45 -5.35
C TYR A 182 -7.34 -8.43 -6.06
N LYS A 183 -6.08 -8.26 -5.60
CA LYS A 183 -5.11 -7.33 -6.20
C LYS A 183 -4.35 -8.06 -7.32
N VAL A 184 -4.15 -7.39 -8.46
CA VAL A 184 -3.46 -7.96 -9.63
C VAL A 184 -2.12 -7.30 -9.85
N TYR A 185 -1.11 -8.14 -10.11
CA TYR A 185 0.27 -7.79 -10.41
C TYR A 185 0.64 -8.29 -11.80
N PHE A 186 1.48 -7.56 -12.52
CA PHE A 186 1.96 -7.99 -13.83
C PHE A 186 3.36 -8.60 -13.75
N SER A 187 3.92 -9.01 -14.89
CA SER A 187 5.18 -9.75 -14.98
C SER A 187 6.40 -9.01 -14.38
N ASP A 188 6.32 -7.70 -14.21
CA ASP A 188 7.35 -6.90 -13.58
C ASP A 188 7.26 -6.90 -12.03
N GLY A 189 6.24 -7.55 -11.46
CA GLY A 189 5.99 -7.61 -10.02
C GLY A 189 5.28 -6.39 -9.44
N ALA A 190 4.90 -5.40 -10.26
CA ALA A 190 4.12 -4.24 -9.84
C ALA A 190 2.62 -4.48 -10.01
N GLN A 191 1.80 -3.78 -9.23
CA GLN A 191 0.37 -3.71 -9.49
C GLN A 191 0.11 -3.16 -10.90
N VAL A 192 -0.91 -3.73 -11.56
CA VAL A 192 -1.23 -3.36 -12.94
C VAL A 192 -1.55 -1.88 -13.10
N ILE A 193 -0.99 -1.29 -14.15
CA ILE A 193 -1.29 0.04 -14.68
C ILE A 193 -1.70 -0.07 -16.15
N GLU A 194 -2.00 1.06 -16.80
CA GLU A 194 -2.24 1.08 -18.23
C GLU A 194 -1.00 0.63 -19.04
N PRO A 195 -1.19 -0.10 -20.15
CA PRO A 195 -2.49 -0.50 -20.77
C PRO A 195 -3.12 -1.77 -20.17
N HIS A 196 -2.41 -2.47 -19.28
CA HIS A 196 -2.82 -3.78 -18.75
C HIS A 196 -4.11 -3.67 -17.91
N ALA A 197 -4.24 -2.62 -17.09
CA ALA A 197 -5.39 -2.44 -16.22
C ALA A 197 -6.70 -2.37 -17.03
N ASN A 198 -6.79 -1.50 -18.03
CA ASN A 198 -7.99 -1.38 -18.87
C ASN A 198 -8.26 -2.65 -19.69
N GLY A 199 -7.21 -3.30 -20.17
CA GLY A 199 -7.34 -4.57 -20.89
C GLY A 199 -7.94 -5.68 -20.02
N ILE A 200 -7.49 -5.83 -18.79
CA ILE A 200 -8.02 -6.78 -17.81
C ILE A 200 -9.46 -6.42 -17.43
N ILE A 201 -9.73 -5.15 -17.12
CA ILE A 201 -11.08 -4.65 -16.80
C ILE A 201 -12.07 -5.01 -17.91
N ALA A 202 -11.72 -4.78 -19.17
CA ALA A 202 -12.57 -5.09 -20.31
C ALA A 202 -12.89 -6.59 -20.40
N LYS A 203 -11.89 -7.46 -20.17
CA LYS A 203 -12.08 -8.91 -20.17
C LYS A 203 -12.96 -9.37 -19.00
N VAL A 204 -12.72 -8.89 -17.78
CA VAL A 204 -13.53 -9.25 -16.60
C VAL A 204 -14.98 -8.81 -16.75
N ASN A 205 -15.22 -7.60 -17.28
CA ASN A 205 -16.57 -7.10 -17.51
C ASN A 205 -17.35 -7.87 -18.59
N ALA A 206 -16.67 -8.55 -19.50
CA ALA A 206 -17.28 -9.41 -20.49
C ALA A 206 -17.72 -10.78 -19.94
N ILE A 207 -17.26 -11.17 -18.73
CA ILE A 207 -17.62 -12.46 -18.10
C ILE A 207 -18.92 -12.29 -17.31
N ALA A 208 -19.97 -12.97 -17.73
CA ALA A 208 -21.29 -12.92 -17.08
C ALA A 208 -21.50 -13.98 -15.99
N SER A 209 -20.76 -15.11 -16.05
CA SER A 209 -20.96 -16.26 -15.16
C SER A 209 -19.65 -16.69 -14.48
N GLU A 210 -19.78 -17.29 -13.29
CA GLU A 210 -18.68 -17.99 -12.63
C GLU A 210 -18.33 -19.32 -13.31
N ALA A 211 -19.28 -19.89 -14.06
CA ALA A 211 -19.07 -21.12 -14.83
C ALA A 211 -18.26 -20.86 -16.10
N TYR A 212 -17.40 -21.81 -16.43
CA TYR A 212 -16.56 -21.79 -17.63
C TYR A 212 -16.34 -23.22 -18.13
N THR A 213 -15.92 -23.33 -19.39
CA THR A 213 -15.52 -24.63 -19.95
C THR A 213 -14.00 -24.78 -19.83
N PRO A 214 -13.49 -25.72 -19.01
CA PRO A 214 -12.06 -25.96 -18.91
C PRO A 214 -11.43 -26.32 -20.27
N PHE A 215 -10.17 -25.95 -20.45
CA PHE A 215 -9.39 -26.45 -21.59
C PHE A 215 -9.26 -27.99 -21.55
N PRO A 216 -9.05 -28.66 -22.66
CA PRO A 216 -8.67 -30.06 -22.68
C PRO A 216 -7.51 -30.35 -21.73
N LYS A 217 -7.45 -31.55 -21.13
CA LYS A 217 -6.48 -31.89 -20.07
C LYS A 217 -5.01 -31.68 -20.47
N ASP A 218 -4.67 -31.96 -21.71
CA ASP A 218 -3.32 -31.76 -22.27
C ASP A 218 -2.94 -30.28 -22.41
N ARG A 219 -3.91 -29.37 -22.40
CA ARG A 219 -3.71 -27.92 -22.49
C ARG A 219 -3.80 -27.21 -21.15
N GLN A 220 -4.31 -27.87 -20.10
CA GLN A 220 -4.36 -27.30 -18.77
C GLN A 220 -2.96 -27.05 -18.22
N GLY A 221 -2.83 -26.09 -17.31
CA GLY A 221 -1.61 -25.85 -16.55
C GLY A 221 -1.51 -26.77 -15.34
N LYS A 222 -0.36 -26.71 -14.67
CA LYS A 222 -0.13 -27.41 -13.39
C LYS A 222 -0.39 -26.44 -12.24
N ILE A 223 -0.77 -26.98 -11.08
CA ILE A 223 -0.78 -26.25 -9.80
C ILE A 223 0.39 -26.78 -8.97
N GLU A 224 1.27 -25.87 -8.58
CA GLU A 224 2.43 -26.15 -7.74
C GLU A 224 2.34 -25.34 -6.46
N MET A 225 2.55 -26.00 -5.31
CA MET A 225 2.62 -25.32 -4.01
C MET A 225 4.02 -24.79 -3.78
N ILE A 226 4.12 -23.49 -3.45
CA ILE A 226 5.37 -22.80 -3.12
C ILE A 226 5.37 -22.30 -1.68
N GLY A 227 6.53 -21.96 -1.14
CA GLY A 227 6.66 -21.47 0.25
C GLY A 227 8.10 -21.23 0.64
N THR A 228 8.68 -22.09 1.49
CA THR A 228 9.97 -21.89 2.16
C THR A 228 11.12 -21.54 1.22
N ASP A 229 11.17 -22.09 0.02
CA ASP A 229 12.23 -21.78 -0.94
C ASP A 229 12.14 -20.33 -1.43
N ILE A 230 10.92 -19.82 -1.61
CA ILE A 230 10.67 -18.42 -1.97
C ILE A 230 10.97 -17.52 -0.76
N ASP A 231 10.52 -17.93 0.46
CA ASP A 231 10.80 -17.22 1.71
C ASP A 231 12.32 -17.01 1.87
N GLU A 232 13.11 -18.05 1.69
CA GLU A 232 14.57 -18.00 1.80
C GLU A 232 15.23 -17.14 0.71
N ALA A 233 14.75 -17.23 -0.53
CA ALA A 233 15.24 -16.40 -1.62
C ALA A 233 14.94 -14.91 -1.36
N TYR A 234 13.74 -14.60 -0.87
CA TYR A 234 13.33 -13.25 -0.52
C TYR A 234 14.12 -12.72 0.69
N MET A 235 14.27 -13.51 1.75
CA MET A 235 15.05 -13.13 2.93
C MET A 235 16.54 -12.85 2.60
N ARG A 236 17.14 -13.56 1.64
CA ARG A 236 18.48 -13.23 1.15
C ARG A 236 18.54 -11.84 0.53
N ARG A 237 17.53 -11.46 -0.25
CA ARG A 237 17.43 -10.11 -0.83
C ARG A 237 17.18 -9.05 0.25
N LEU A 238 16.30 -9.32 1.21
CA LEU A 238 16.05 -8.42 2.34
C LEU A 238 17.32 -8.13 3.14
N GLY A 239 18.20 -9.12 3.30
CA GLY A 239 19.49 -8.92 3.96
C GLY A 239 20.37 -7.84 3.32
N THR A 240 20.19 -7.58 2.01
CA THR A 240 20.95 -6.52 1.30
C THR A 240 20.45 -5.10 1.59
N LEU A 241 19.30 -4.96 2.25
CA LEU A 241 18.78 -3.66 2.69
C LEU A 241 19.56 -3.09 3.87
N VAL A 242 20.21 -3.95 4.68
CA VAL A 242 21.08 -3.52 5.77
C VAL A 242 22.36 -2.94 5.16
N LEU A 243 22.59 -1.66 5.38
CA LEU A 243 23.72 -0.93 4.81
C LEU A 243 24.94 -0.94 5.72
N ASP A 244 24.73 -0.94 7.04
CA ASP A 244 25.80 -1.00 8.03
C ASP A 244 25.52 -2.00 9.17
N PRO A 245 25.86 -3.28 9.00
CA PRO A 245 25.65 -4.27 10.05
C PRO A 245 26.48 -4.00 11.32
N THR A 246 27.42 -3.04 11.30
CA THR A 246 28.23 -2.68 12.46
C THR A 246 27.38 -2.00 13.53
N VAL A 247 26.50 -1.09 13.14
CA VAL A 247 25.64 -0.38 14.10
C VAL A 247 24.72 -1.35 14.85
N ILE A 248 24.28 -2.43 14.20
CA ILE A 248 23.46 -3.47 14.86
C ILE A 248 24.26 -4.19 15.94
N ARG A 249 25.54 -4.51 15.67
CA ARG A 249 26.43 -5.17 16.64
C ARG A 249 26.80 -4.27 17.81
N GLU A 250 26.88 -2.97 17.58
CA GLU A 250 27.18 -1.97 18.61
C GLU A 250 25.97 -1.65 19.48
N ALA A 251 24.78 -1.67 18.93
CA ALA A 251 23.52 -1.37 19.63
C ALA A 251 22.92 -2.59 20.38
N LYS A 252 23.73 -3.36 21.10
CA LYS A 252 23.28 -4.58 21.82
C LYS A 252 22.17 -4.33 22.85
N SER A 253 22.09 -3.12 23.39
CA SER A 253 21.07 -2.72 24.35
C SER A 253 19.76 -2.29 23.70
N LEU A 254 19.71 -2.14 22.38
CA LEU A 254 18.47 -1.82 21.68
C LEU A 254 17.47 -2.98 21.85
N LYS A 255 16.28 -2.68 22.40
CA LYS A 255 15.21 -3.65 22.54
C LYS A 255 14.01 -3.23 21.69
N ILE A 256 13.50 -4.17 20.90
CA ILE A 256 12.41 -3.96 19.95
C ILE A 256 11.21 -4.81 20.35
N VAL A 257 10.02 -4.24 20.27
CA VAL A 257 8.76 -5.01 20.30
C VAL A 257 8.15 -5.00 18.90
N TYR A 258 7.81 -6.18 18.41
CA TYR A 258 7.18 -6.37 17.10
C TYR A 258 5.76 -6.93 17.23
N THR A 259 4.86 -6.50 16.36
CA THR A 259 3.56 -7.14 16.17
C THR A 259 3.20 -7.26 14.68
N PRO A 260 2.82 -8.45 14.21
CA PRO A 260 2.28 -8.66 12.87
C PRO A 260 0.78 -8.35 12.77
N LEU A 261 0.10 -7.90 13.82
CA LEU A 261 -1.35 -7.66 13.87
C LEU A 261 -2.16 -8.83 13.27
N HIS A 262 -1.85 -10.07 13.70
CA HIS A 262 -2.42 -11.33 13.19
C HIS A 262 -2.12 -11.62 11.70
N GLY A 263 -1.22 -10.85 11.07
CA GLY A 263 -0.93 -10.89 9.65
C GLY A 263 0.30 -11.71 9.26
N THR A 264 0.70 -11.54 8.02
CA THR A 264 1.74 -12.34 7.34
C THR A 264 3.18 -11.95 7.70
N GLY A 265 3.40 -10.74 8.25
CA GLY A 265 4.75 -10.22 8.50
C GLY A 265 5.61 -11.09 9.43
N GLY A 266 4.98 -11.81 10.38
CA GLY A 266 5.69 -12.71 11.30
C GLY A 266 6.48 -13.82 10.61
N VAL A 267 6.09 -14.21 9.39
CA VAL A 267 6.77 -15.27 8.61
C VAL A 267 8.19 -14.87 8.24
N ILE A 268 8.39 -13.63 7.85
CA ILE A 268 9.66 -13.12 7.32
C ILE A 268 10.41 -12.28 8.38
N ILE A 269 9.72 -11.41 9.11
CA ILE A 269 10.37 -10.44 10.02
C ILE A 269 11.03 -11.14 11.20
N ARG A 270 10.36 -12.10 11.85
CA ARG A 270 10.95 -12.82 13.00
C ARG A 270 12.28 -13.51 12.66
N PRO A 271 12.35 -14.36 11.62
CA PRO A 271 13.62 -14.97 11.25
C PRO A 271 14.67 -13.96 10.78
N MET A 272 14.26 -12.86 10.13
CA MET A 272 15.18 -11.82 9.71
C MET A 272 15.78 -11.05 10.90
N LEU A 273 14.97 -10.58 11.85
CA LEU A 273 15.47 -9.92 13.06
C LEU A 273 16.42 -10.82 13.84
N LYS A 274 16.09 -12.12 13.96
CA LYS A 274 16.96 -13.11 14.59
C LYS A 274 18.29 -13.28 13.83
N ARG A 275 18.26 -13.43 12.51
CA ARG A 275 19.48 -13.57 11.67
C ARG A 275 20.38 -12.35 11.74
N LEU A 276 19.80 -11.17 11.82
CA LEU A 276 20.53 -9.91 11.93
C LEU A 276 21.07 -9.64 13.34
N GLY A 277 20.63 -10.41 14.35
CA GLY A 277 21.11 -10.32 15.73
C GLY A 277 20.42 -9.23 16.55
N PHE A 278 19.24 -8.79 16.17
CA PHE A 278 18.45 -7.87 16.98
C PHE A 278 17.87 -8.55 18.23
N ASN A 279 17.79 -7.78 19.33
CA ASN A 279 17.08 -8.17 20.54
C ASN A 279 15.63 -7.72 20.42
N PHE A 280 14.70 -8.67 20.33
CA PHE A 280 13.28 -8.35 20.10
C PHE A 280 12.34 -9.32 20.82
N GLU A 281 11.17 -8.80 21.16
CA GLU A 281 10.01 -9.55 21.64
C GLU A 281 8.84 -9.38 20.67
N VAL A 282 7.96 -10.38 20.59
CA VAL A 282 6.75 -10.32 19.76
C VAL A 282 5.53 -10.34 20.67
N VAL A 283 4.48 -9.59 20.30
CA VAL A 283 3.20 -9.62 21.04
C VAL A 283 2.54 -11.00 20.86
N PRO A 284 2.49 -11.85 21.91
CA PRO A 284 2.10 -13.25 21.73
C PRO A 284 0.67 -13.42 21.23
N GLU A 285 -0.23 -12.55 21.69
CA GLU A 285 -1.66 -12.58 21.33
C GLU A 285 -1.92 -12.20 19.88
N GLN A 286 -0.95 -11.55 19.23
CA GLN A 286 -1.05 -11.09 17.85
C GLN A 286 -0.12 -11.86 16.88
N ASP A 287 0.70 -12.78 17.39
CA ASP A 287 1.70 -13.55 16.62
C ASP A 287 1.16 -14.86 16.06
N HIS A 288 -0.07 -14.84 15.57
CA HIS A 288 -0.69 -15.97 14.87
C HIS A 288 -1.69 -15.47 13.83
N PHE A 289 -1.93 -16.26 12.80
CA PHE A 289 -2.92 -15.94 11.77
C PHE A 289 -4.34 -16.00 12.32
N ASP A 290 -5.04 -14.89 12.34
CA ASP A 290 -6.47 -14.84 12.68
C ASP A 290 -7.19 -13.76 11.87
N GLY A 291 -8.00 -14.20 10.90
CA GLY A 291 -8.76 -13.31 10.04
C GLY A 291 -9.87 -12.51 10.73
N ARG A 292 -10.13 -12.78 12.03
CA ARG A 292 -11.05 -11.98 12.85
C ARG A 292 -10.38 -10.70 13.38
N PHE A 293 -9.05 -10.68 13.46
CA PHE A 293 -8.27 -9.61 14.10
C PHE A 293 -8.78 -9.27 15.51
N PRO A 294 -8.91 -10.25 16.43
CA PRO A 294 -9.73 -10.13 17.63
C PRO A 294 -9.21 -9.10 18.65
N THR A 295 -7.96 -8.67 18.53
CA THR A 295 -7.30 -7.75 19.47
C THR A 295 -7.38 -6.29 19.04
N VAL A 296 -7.92 -6.01 17.84
CA VAL A 296 -7.94 -4.64 17.27
C VAL A 296 -9.25 -4.41 16.52
N LYS A 297 -9.71 -3.15 16.48
CA LYS A 297 -10.87 -2.76 15.66
C LYS A 297 -10.55 -2.73 14.17
N SER A 298 -9.34 -2.33 13.84
CA SER A 298 -8.79 -2.34 12.49
C SER A 298 -7.30 -2.67 12.58
N PRO A 299 -6.79 -3.66 11.83
CA PRO A 299 -5.38 -4.07 11.86
C PRO A 299 -4.50 -3.08 11.06
N ASN A 300 -4.65 -1.77 11.33
CA ASN A 300 -3.94 -0.70 10.64
C ASN A 300 -2.84 -0.12 11.55
N PRO A 301 -1.55 -0.29 11.22
CA PRO A 301 -0.45 0.21 12.03
C PRO A 301 -0.33 1.75 12.09
N GLU A 302 -1.16 2.48 11.34
CA GLU A 302 -1.32 3.93 11.46
C GLU A 302 -2.10 4.33 12.72
N ASN A 303 -2.94 3.42 13.24
CA ASN A 303 -3.86 3.70 14.33
C ASN A 303 -3.20 3.40 15.68
N ALA A 304 -3.25 4.37 16.59
CA ALA A 304 -2.73 4.20 17.96
C ALA A 304 -3.37 2.99 18.69
N GLU A 305 -4.65 2.73 18.45
CA GLU A 305 -5.40 1.62 19.04
C GLU A 305 -4.80 0.27 18.64
N ALA A 306 -4.38 0.11 17.39
CA ALA A 306 -3.79 -1.14 16.89
C ALA A 306 -2.43 -1.46 17.56
N LEU A 307 -1.70 -0.43 18.00
CA LEU A 307 -0.40 -0.58 18.66
C LEU A 307 -0.49 -0.70 20.18
N THR A 308 -1.67 -0.61 20.78
CA THR A 308 -1.83 -0.58 22.25
C THR A 308 -1.14 -1.73 22.95
N MET A 309 -1.38 -2.99 22.52
CA MET A 309 -0.76 -4.16 23.13
C MET A 309 0.77 -4.17 22.99
N ALA A 310 1.28 -3.77 21.83
CA ALA A 310 2.71 -3.68 21.61
C ALA A 310 3.36 -2.56 22.43
N ILE A 311 2.68 -1.42 22.60
CA ILE A 311 3.11 -0.32 23.47
C ILE A 311 3.13 -0.76 24.95
N ASP A 312 2.12 -1.51 25.39
CA ASP A 312 2.07 -2.00 26.78
C ASP A 312 3.14 -3.06 27.04
N LEU A 313 3.40 -3.94 26.10
CA LEU A 313 4.53 -4.86 26.16
C LEU A 313 5.87 -4.10 26.18
N ALA A 314 6.02 -3.07 25.34
CA ALA A 314 7.23 -2.24 25.32
C ALA A 314 7.48 -1.48 26.62
N LYS A 315 6.42 -1.02 27.32
CA LYS A 315 6.56 -0.44 28.67
C LYS A 315 7.02 -1.47 29.69
N LYS A 316 6.43 -2.67 29.67
CA LYS A 316 6.77 -3.77 30.59
C LYS A 316 8.21 -4.24 30.40
N GLU A 317 8.64 -4.35 29.16
CA GLU A 317 9.94 -4.89 28.77
C GLU A 317 11.03 -3.81 28.67
N ASP A 318 10.69 -2.55 28.97
CA ASP A 318 11.57 -1.38 28.80
C ASP A 318 12.20 -1.30 27.40
N ALA A 319 11.38 -1.54 26.37
CA ALA A 319 11.84 -1.52 24.99
C ALA A 319 11.96 -0.09 24.45
N ASP A 320 12.92 0.12 23.55
CA ASP A 320 13.20 1.40 22.91
C ASP A 320 12.24 1.70 21.76
N VAL A 321 11.81 0.64 21.04
CA VAL A 321 11.09 0.74 19.77
C VAL A 321 9.97 -0.28 19.70
N VAL A 322 8.84 0.14 19.15
CA VAL A 322 7.75 -0.72 18.70
C VAL A 322 7.65 -0.64 17.19
N VAL A 323 7.52 -1.78 16.51
CA VAL A 323 7.21 -1.86 15.08
C VAL A 323 6.02 -2.78 14.85
N ALA A 324 5.15 -2.41 13.91
CA ALA A 324 3.94 -3.14 13.58
C ALA A 324 3.74 -3.21 12.05
N THR A 325 3.18 -4.31 11.56
CA THR A 325 2.82 -4.46 10.14
C THR A 325 1.34 -4.82 10.00
N ASP A 326 0.72 -4.39 8.90
CA ASP A 326 -0.66 -4.76 8.58
C ASP A 326 -0.75 -6.21 8.06
N PRO A 327 -1.96 -6.78 7.92
CA PRO A 327 -2.14 -8.20 7.63
C PRO A 327 -1.45 -8.73 6.38
N ASP A 328 -1.38 -7.96 5.31
CA ASP A 328 -0.68 -8.31 4.06
C ASP A 328 0.75 -7.75 4.00
N CYS A 329 1.20 -7.14 5.11
CA CYS A 329 2.57 -6.68 5.37
C CYS A 329 3.13 -5.78 4.26
N ASP A 330 2.27 -4.91 3.70
CA ASP A 330 2.72 -3.89 2.76
C ASP A 330 3.01 -2.54 3.48
N ARG A 331 2.61 -2.39 4.77
CA ARG A 331 2.82 -1.21 5.60
C ARG A 331 3.57 -1.52 6.89
N MET A 332 4.26 -0.49 7.41
CA MET A 332 4.94 -0.55 8.70
C MET A 332 4.69 0.72 9.50
N GLY A 333 4.12 0.58 10.70
CA GLY A 333 4.02 1.65 11.70
C GLY A 333 5.03 1.45 12.83
N ALA A 334 5.37 2.54 13.52
CA ALA A 334 6.32 2.50 14.61
C ALA A 334 5.97 3.48 15.74
N ALA A 335 6.39 3.12 16.96
CA ALA A 335 6.51 4.01 18.10
C ALA A 335 7.94 3.93 18.66
N LEU A 336 8.39 5.01 19.24
CA LEU A 336 9.71 5.10 19.85
C LEU A 336 9.60 5.55 21.31
N ARG A 337 10.56 5.16 22.13
CA ARG A 337 10.76 5.75 23.44
C ARG A 337 11.52 7.07 23.26
N ALA A 338 10.82 8.15 23.52
CA ALA A 338 11.36 9.49 23.41
C ALA A 338 12.24 9.84 24.63
N THR A 339 12.99 10.93 24.53
CA THR A 339 13.89 11.45 25.58
C THR A 339 13.14 11.68 26.91
N ASP A 340 11.83 12.00 26.88
CA ASP A 340 10.99 12.12 28.08
C ASP A 340 10.52 10.76 28.67
N GLY A 341 11.02 9.64 28.13
CA GLY A 341 10.70 8.28 28.55
C GLY A 341 9.35 7.73 28.04
N LYS A 342 8.56 8.55 27.36
CA LYS A 342 7.25 8.15 26.85
C LYS A 342 7.36 7.48 25.47
N LEU A 343 6.50 6.51 25.22
CA LEU A 343 6.35 5.94 23.87
C LEU A 343 5.49 6.88 23.02
N LYS A 344 6.05 7.33 21.90
CA LYS A 344 5.42 8.24 20.94
C LYS A 344 5.30 7.56 19.58
N LEU A 345 4.13 7.67 18.96
CA LEU A 345 3.91 7.20 17.59
C LEU A 345 4.62 8.11 16.60
N LEU A 346 5.24 7.51 15.59
CA LEU A 346 5.75 8.22 14.43
C LEU A 346 4.69 8.28 13.32
N THR A 347 4.63 9.41 12.63
CA THR A 347 3.84 9.52 11.40
C THR A 347 4.55 8.80 10.25
N GLY A 348 3.79 8.43 9.21
CA GLY A 348 4.37 7.82 8.02
C GLY A 348 5.44 8.70 7.34
N ASN A 349 5.22 10.02 7.35
CA ASN A 349 6.20 11.00 6.85
C ASN A 349 7.49 11.04 7.67
N GLN A 350 7.41 10.93 8.99
CA GLN A 350 8.59 10.88 9.87
C GLN A 350 9.41 9.61 9.64
N ILE A 351 8.74 8.45 9.60
CA ILE A 351 9.40 7.17 9.29
C ILE A 351 10.06 7.22 7.92
N GLY A 352 9.33 7.67 6.89
CA GLY A 352 9.87 7.77 5.53
C GLY A 352 11.07 8.72 5.43
N SER A 353 11.08 9.82 6.19
CA SER A 353 12.19 10.77 6.21
C SER A 353 13.42 10.21 6.91
N LEU A 354 13.25 9.50 8.03
CA LEU A 354 14.33 8.78 8.72
C LEU A 354 14.99 7.75 7.80
N LEU A 355 14.17 6.95 7.11
CA LEU A 355 14.65 5.94 6.16
C LEU A 355 15.39 6.57 4.96
N ALA A 356 14.82 7.61 4.36
CA ALA A 356 15.41 8.32 3.23
C ALA A 356 16.76 8.94 3.61
N TRP A 357 16.82 9.62 4.76
CA TRP A 357 18.03 10.25 5.26
C TRP A 357 19.12 9.22 5.57
N TYR A 358 18.80 8.20 6.37
CA TYR A 358 19.78 7.21 6.79
C TYR A 358 20.38 6.46 5.60
N ARG A 359 19.53 6.00 4.68
CA ARG A 359 19.98 5.27 3.49
C ARG A 359 20.85 6.16 2.61
N THR A 360 20.43 7.40 2.35
CA THR A 360 21.20 8.32 1.51
C THR A 360 22.57 8.62 2.13
N ARG A 361 22.60 9.02 3.40
CA ARG A 361 23.83 9.30 4.14
C ARG A 361 24.78 8.10 4.14
N THR A 362 24.27 6.93 4.51
CA THR A 362 25.09 5.71 4.63
C THR A 362 25.65 5.27 3.27
N LEU A 363 24.89 5.40 2.18
CA LEU A 363 25.39 5.11 0.83
C LEU A 363 26.52 6.05 0.42
N PHE A 364 26.49 7.31 0.84
CA PHE A 364 27.61 8.24 0.65
C PHE A 364 28.82 7.90 1.51
N GLU A 365 28.61 7.59 2.78
CA GLU A 365 29.69 7.18 3.70
C GLU A 365 30.40 5.88 3.26
N LYS A 366 29.65 4.94 2.71
CA LYS A 366 30.20 3.70 2.13
C LYS A 366 30.81 3.91 0.72
N GLY A 367 30.75 5.10 0.16
CA GLY A 367 31.30 5.42 -1.17
C GLY A 367 30.52 4.84 -2.34
N VAL A 368 29.32 4.28 -2.12
CA VAL A 368 28.43 3.81 -3.18
C VAL A 368 27.90 4.99 -4.00
N LEU A 369 27.47 6.03 -3.31
CA LEU A 369 27.16 7.34 -3.89
C LEU A 369 28.27 8.32 -3.58
N ASN A 370 28.51 9.24 -4.50
CA ASN A 370 29.48 10.33 -4.39
C ASN A 370 29.09 11.47 -5.32
N LYS A 371 29.82 12.59 -5.29
CA LYS A 371 29.50 13.78 -6.09
C LYS A 371 29.44 13.53 -7.61
N GLN A 372 30.16 12.51 -8.12
CA GLN A 372 30.21 12.19 -9.55
C GLN A 372 28.96 11.40 -10.01
N ASN A 373 28.37 10.57 -9.14
CA ASN A 373 27.25 9.70 -9.49
C ASN A 373 25.95 10.02 -8.75
N ALA A 374 25.92 10.99 -7.84
CA ALA A 374 24.74 11.35 -7.03
C ALA A 374 23.50 11.62 -7.90
N SER A 375 23.66 12.25 -9.07
CA SER A 375 22.56 12.50 -10.01
C SER A 375 21.93 11.23 -10.60
N ARG A 376 22.56 10.08 -10.46
CA ARG A 376 21.98 8.77 -10.79
C ARG A 376 21.14 8.20 -9.66
N GLY A 377 21.37 8.64 -8.41
CA GLY A 377 20.56 8.28 -7.26
C GLY A 377 19.18 8.93 -7.33
N VAL A 378 18.13 8.18 -6.93
CA VAL A 378 16.76 8.69 -6.94
C VAL A 378 16.00 8.28 -5.68
N ILE A 379 15.30 9.26 -5.10
CA ILE A 379 14.22 9.06 -4.12
C ILE A 379 12.91 9.27 -4.87
N ILE A 380 11.94 8.38 -4.67
CA ILE A 380 10.62 8.48 -5.30
C ILE A 380 9.55 8.61 -4.20
N LYS A 381 8.75 9.67 -4.25
CA LYS A 381 7.65 9.91 -3.31
C LYS A 381 6.37 10.30 -4.03
N THR A 382 5.24 10.28 -3.33
CA THR A 382 4.00 10.81 -3.91
C THR A 382 3.92 12.34 -3.75
N PHE A 383 3.07 13.00 -4.55
CA PHE A 383 2.79 14.44 -4.41
C PHE A 383 2.26 14.83 -3.03
N VAL A 384 1.69 13.87 -2.29
CA VAL A 384 1.12 14.09 -0.95
C VAL A 384 1.99 13.55 0.18
N THR A 385 3.21 13.13 -0.12
CA THR A 385 4.25 12.78 0.86
C THR A 385 5.11 14.00 1.19
N THR A 386 5.70 14.05 2.38
CA THR A 386 6.51 15.16 2.88
C THR A 386 7.62 15.61 1.94
N ASP A 387 7.85 16.91 1.85
CA ASP A 387 8.99 17.49 1.10
C ASP A 387 10.32 17.43 1.86
N LEU A 388 10.34 16.95 3.10
CA LEU A 388 11.60 16.67 3.79
C LEU A 388 12.46 15.65 3.02
N GLN A 389 11.84 14.63 2.43
CA GLN A 389 12.55 13.67 1.57
C GLN A 389 13.15 14.33 0.32
N LYS A 390 12.47 15.32 -0.25
CA LYS A 390 12.98 16.12 -1.35
C LYS A 390 14.15 17.00 -0.91
N ALA A 391 14.05 17.66 0.24
CA ALA A 391 15.12 18.46 0.81
C ALA A 391 16.39 17.64 1.06
N ILE A 392 16.22 16.40 1.59
CA ILE A 392 17.33 15.45 1.77
C ILE A 392 17.95 15.07 0.42
N ALA A 393 17.13 14.69 -0.57
CA ALA A 393 17.62 14.33 -1.90
C ALA A 393 18.43 15.48 -2.53
N GLU A 394 17.89 16.70 -2.53
CA GLU A 394 18.53 17.91 -3.08
C GLU A 394 19.89 18.19 -2.41
N HIS A 395 19.97 18.08 -1.09
CA HIS A 395 21.20 18.30 -0.34
C HIS A 395 22.34 17.36 -0.78
N TYR A 396 22.01 16.10 -1.02
CA TYR A 396 22.99 15.10 -1.47
C TYR A 396 23.16 15.05 -3.00
N GLY A 397 22.46 15.90 -3.75
CA GLY A 397 22.51 15.93 -5.22
C GLY A 397 21.79 14.78 -5.91
N LEU A 398 20.86 14.09 -5.20
CA LEU A 398 20.00 13.07 -5.77
C LEU A 398 18.79 13.73 -6.46
N ARG A 399 18.17 12.98 -7.36
CA ARG A 399 16.86 13.37 -7.90
C ARG A 399 15.74 12.93 -6.92
N CYS A 400 14.71 13.79 -6.80
CA CYS A 400 13.47 13.41 -6.12
C CYS A 400 12.34 13.39 -7.15
N VAL A 401 11.84 12.21 -7.48
CA VAL A 401 10.74 12.03 -8.44
C VAL A 401 9.42 11.98 -7.68
N GLU A 402 8.44 12.77 -8.12
CA GLU A 402 7.10 12.80 -7.53
C GLU A 402 6.11 12.04 -8.42
N THR A 403 5.28 11.19 -7.81
CA THR A 403 4.25 10.40 -8.51
C THR A 403 2.86 10.65 -7.91
N LEU A 404 1.82 10.19 -8.58
CA LEU A 404 0.49 10.09 -7.98
C LEU A 404 0.50 9.10 -6.81
N THR A 405 -0.54 9.17 -5.97
CA THR A 405 -0.76 8.23 -4.86
C THR A 405 -1.02 6.83 -5.40
N GLY A 406 -0.34 5.86 -4.82
CA GLY A 406 -0.38 4.45 -5.21
C GLY A 406 0.99 3.95 -5.65
N PHE A 407 1.51 2.98 -4.91
CA PHE A 407 2.87 2.45 -5.11
C PHE A 407 3.10 1.86 -6.50
N LYS A 408 2.02 1.51 -7.22
CA LYS A 408 2.07 1.10 -8.64
C LYS A 408 2.80 2.09 -9.54
N TYR A 409 2.73 3.39 -9.25
CA TYR A 409 3.44 4.42 -10.01
C TYR A 409 4.94 4.43 -9.68
N ILE A 410 5.31 4.17 -8.41
CA ILE A 410 6.71 3.93 -8.03
C ILE A 410 7.22 2.66 -8.72
N GLY A 411 6.45 1.58 -8.66
CA GLY A 411 6.76 0.32 -9.36
C GLY A 411 6.97 0.50 -10.86
N ALA A 412 6.15 1.32 -11.51
CA ALA A 412 6.28 1.65 -12.94
C ALA A 412 7.60 2.38 -13.25
N LYS A 413 8.02 3.34 -12.39
CA LYS A 413 9.32 4.01 -12.49
C LYS A 413 10.47 3.03 -12.35
N LEU A 414 10.40 2.12 -11.37
CA LEU A 414 11.40 1.07 -11.18
C LEU A 414 11.51 0.17 -12.42
N GLY A 415 10.36 -0.18 -13.03
CA GLY A 415 10.31 -0.92 -14.28
C GLY A 415 10.94 -0.15 -15.46
N LYS A 416 10.69 1.17 -15.56
CA LYS A 416 11.34 2.05 -16.55
C LYS A 416 12.85 2.03 -16.39
N TYR A 417 13.36 2.15 -15.16
CA TYR A 417 14.79 2.16 -14.87
C TYR A 417 15.45 0.81 -15.21
N GLU A 418 14.77 -0.31 -14.95
CA GLU A 418 15.27 -1.63 -15.31
C GLU A 418 15.38 -1.80 -16.82
N ARG A 419 14.35 -1.42 -17.57
CA ARG A 419 14.37 -1.52 -19.05
C ARG A 419 15.43 -0.65 -19.73
N ALA A 420 15.95 0.36 -19.04
CA ALA A 420 17.06 1.20 -19.55
C ALA A 420 18.43 0.51 -19.43
N ILE A 421 18.53 -0.64 -18.73
CA ILE A 421 19.77 -1.38 -18.55
C ILE A 421 19.98 -2.31 -19.74
N PRO A 422 21.19 -2.38 -20.32
CA PRO A 422 21.51 -3.37 -21.36
C PRO A 422 21.27 -4.80 -20.86
N ALA A 423 20.65 -5.65 -21.68
CA ALA A 423 20.32 -7.04 -21.34
C ALA A 423 19.48 -7.21 -20.04
N TYR A 424 18.58 -6.26 -19.80
CA TYR A 424 17.72 -6.24 -18.59
C TYR A 424 16.89 -7.53 -18.39
N GLN A 425 16.70 -8.35 -19.43
CA GLN A 425 15.97 -9.62 -19.33
C GLN A 425 16.57 -10.59 -18.31
N ASN A 426 17.86 -10.46 -18.02
CA ASN A 426 18.58 -11.26 -17.03
C ASN A 426 18.74 -10.55 -15.68
N TYR A 427 18.20 -9.34 -15.54
CA TYR A 427 18.39 -8.47 -14.37
C TYR A 427 17.97 -9.15 -13.04
N VAL A 428 16.93 -9.93 -13.08
CA VAL A 428 16.36 -10.61 -11.90
C VAL A 428 17.31 -11.67 -11.30
N ASP A 429 18.22 -12.21 -12.09
CA ASP A 429 19.18 -13.23 -11.67
C ASP A 429 20.44 -12.63 -11.04
N LEU A 430 20.68 -11.34 -11.23
CA LEU A 430 21.88 -10.67 -10.78
C LEU A 430 21.87 -10.43 -9.26
N SER A 431 23.05 -10.35 -8.66
CA SER A 431 23.23 -9.94 -7.26
C SER A 431 22.85 -8.46 -7.08
N GLU A 432 22.65 -8.04 -5.83
CA GLU A 432 22.41 -6.63 -5.51
C GLU A 432 23.57 -5.73 -5.95
N GLU A 433 24.79 -6.18 -5.79
CA GLU A 433 25.99 -5.41 -6.19
C GLU A 433 26.05 -5.21 -7.71
N GLU A 434 25.76 -6.26 -8.49
CA GLU A 434 25.72 -6.19 -9.96
C GLU A 434 24.58 -5.28 -10.43
N THR A 435 23.37 -5.42 -9.88
CA THR A 435 22.23 -4.58 -10.23
C THR A 435 22.49 -3.12 -9.89
N ARG A 436 23.06 -2.83 -8.73
CA ARG A 436 23.44 -1.48 -8.30
C ARG A 436 24.47 -0.85 -9.24
N LYS A 437 25.51 -1.60 -9.62
CA LYS A 437 26.51 -1.12 -10.58
C LYS A 437 25.88 -0.76 -11.92
N LEU A 438 25.06 -1.66 -12.49
CA LEU A 438 24.36 -1.41 -13.73
C LEU A 438 23.41 -0.21 -13.66
N ARG A 439 22.72 -0.03 -12.54
CA ARG A 439 21.84 1.12 -12.30
C ARG A 439 22.62 2.44 -12.29
N LEU A 440 23.72 2.48 -11.56
CA LEU A 440 24.57 3.67 -11.49
C LEU A 440 25.27 4.00 -12.81
N GLU A 441 25.53 3.00 -13.64
CA GLU A 441 26.21 3.17 -14.93
C GLU A 441 25.23 3.56 -16.06
N HIS A 442 24.10 2.87 -16.17
CA HIS A 442 23.22 2.93 -17.33
C HIS A 442 21.84 3.54 -17.08
N SER A 443 21.41 3.69 -15.82
CA SER A 443 20.04 4.06 -15.49
C SER A 443 19.95 4.94 -14.25
N SER A 444 18.98 4.65 -13.38
CA SER A 444 18.75 5.31 -12.10
C SER A 444 18.85 4.32 -10.97
N PHE A 445 19.62 4.66 -9.95
CA PHE A 445 19.77 3.87 -8.73
C PHE A 445 18.70 4.29 -7.70
N TYR A 446 17.77 3.39 -7.44
CA TYR A 446 16.70 3.60 -6.47
C TYR A 446 17.25 3.49 -5.04
N VAL A 447 17.30 4.62 -4.34
CA VAL A 447 17.79 4.70 -2.96
C VAL A 447 16.67 4.38 -1.97
N PHE A 448 15.49 4.99 -2.21
CA PHE A 448 14.34 4.88 -1.33
C PHE A 448 13.08 5.38 -2.04
N GLY A 449 11.93 4.87 -1.63
CA GLY A 449 10.63 5.43 -1.98
C GLY A 449 9.57 5.11 -0.94
N GLY A 450 8.58 5.99 -0.86
CA GLY A 450 7.54 5.86 0.14
C GLY A 450 6.32 6.73 -0.08
N GLU A 451 5.29 6.36 0.66
CA GLU A 451 4.01 7.07 0.77
C GLU A 451 3.79 7.52 2.21
N GLU A 452 3.10 8.63 2.41
CA GLU A 452 2.69 9.14 3.73
C GLU A 452 1.85 8.13 4.52
N SER A 453 1.20 7.21 3.80
CA SER A 453 0.34 6.15 4.34
C SER A 453 1.11 4.90 4.77
N TYR A 454 2.32 5.07 5.32
CA TYR A 454 3.13 4.03 5.96
C TYR A 454 3.62 2.91 5.03
N GLY A 455 3.68 3.16 3.73
CA GLY A 455 4.21 2.24 2.74
C GLY A 455 5.59 2.66 2.24
N TYR A 456 6.59 1.78 2.32
CA TYR A 456 7.99 2.09 1.99
C TYR A 456 8.65 0.97 1.20
N SER A 457 9.70 1.30 0.45
CA SER A 457 10.59 0.33 -0.18
C SER A 457 12.01 0.91 -0.29
N GLY A 458 13.01 0.07 -0.10
CA GLY A 458 14.42 0.44 -0.17
C GLY A 458 15.20 -0.24 -1.30
N ALA A 459 14.56 -1.06 -2.12
CA ALA A 459 15.18 -1.75 -3.25
C ALA A 459 14.15 -2.06 -4.34
N ASP A 460 14.62 -2.49 -5.49
CA ASP A 460 13.80 -2.71 -6.69
C ASP A 460 13.49 -4.19 -6.98
N PHE A 461 13.92 -5.10 -6.14
CA PHE A 461 13.54 -6.51 -6.24
C PHE A 461 12.09 -6.77 -5.83
N VAL A 462 11.46 -5.83 -5.12
CA VAL A 462 10.03 -5.70 -4.86
C VAL A 462 9.50 -4.47 -5.59
N ARG A 463 8.31 -4.55 -6.18
CA ARG A 463 7.69 -3.45 -6.97
C ARG A 463 6.41 -2.93 -6.34
N ASP A 464 6.21 -3.21 -5.07
CA ASP A 464 5.17 -2.64 -4.21
C ASP A 464 5.80 -2.19 -2.88
N LYS A 465 4.96 -1.66 -1.98
CA LYS A 465 5.34 -1.39 -0.60
C LYS A 465 5.86 -2.67 0.06
N ASP A 466 6.93 -2.54 0.79
CA ASP A 466 7.60 -3.65 1.46
C ASP A 466 7.67 -3.43 2.97
N GLY A 467 6.64 -3.86 3.70
CA GLY A 467 6.61 -3.78 5.15
C GLY A 467 7.69 -4.62 5.82
N ASN A 468 8.06 -5.77 5.23
CA ASN A 468 9.18 -6.58 5.73
C ASN A 468 10.51 -5.82 5.63
N GLY A 469 10.80 -5.27 4.45
CA GLY A 469 11.99 -4.45 4.23
C GLY A 469 12.00 -3.18 5.06
N ALA A 470 10.84 -2.54 5.21
CA ALA A 470 10.70 -1.32 6.01
C ALA A 470 11.04 -1.55 7.49
N VAL A 471 10.57 -2.67 8.09
CA VAL A 471 10.92 -3.04 9.48
C VAL A 471 12.43 -3.23 9.62
N ILE A 472 13.07 -3.95 8.69
CA ILE A 472 14.51 -4.20 8.74
C ILE A 472 15.29 -2.89 8.65
N MET A 473 14.95 -2.02 7.69
CA MET A 473 15.59 -0.71 7.52
C MET A 473 15.36 0.19 8.74
N PHE A 474 14.16 0.21 9.30
CA PHE A 474 13.85 1.03 10.47
C PHE A 474 14.57 0.55 11.74
N CYS A 475 14.68 -0.76 11.93
CA CYS A 475 15.46 -1.35 13.04
C CYS A 475 16.96 -1.01 12.90
N GLU A 476 17.49 -0.92 11.67
CA GLU A 476 18.87 -0.45 11.44
C GLU A 476 19.02 1.04 11.79
N VAL A 477 18.05 1.90 11.45
CA VAL A 477 18.01 3.32 11.89
C VAL A 477 17.99 3.42 13.40
N ALA A 478 17.18 2.61 14.07
CA ALA A 478 17.09 2.58 15.54
C ALA A 478 18.44 2.13 16.17
N ALA A 479 19.08 1.14 15.56
CA ALA A 479 20.41 0.68 15.98
C ALA A 479 21.46 1.77 15.78
N TYR A 480 21.41 2.49 14.66
CA TYR A 480 22.29 3.63 14.40
C TYR A 480 22.14 4.71 15.48
N ALA A 481 20.90 5.14 15.78
CA ALA A 481 20.65 6.12 16.83
C ALA A 481 21.23 5.65 18.18
N LYS A 482 20.91 4.42 18.58
CA LYS A 482 21.37 3.83 19.86
C LYS A 482 22.89 3.70 19.95
N ALA A 483 23.57 3.28 18.87
CA ALA A 483 25.03 3.15 18.81
C ALA A 483 25.73 4.51 18.95
N HIS A 484 25.08 5.60 18.54
CA HIS A 484 25.60 6.97 18.68
C HIS A 484 25.14 7.67 19.96
N GLY A 485 24.45 6.97 20.85
CA GLY A 485 23.99 7.51 22.14
C GLY A 485 22.74 8.41 22.03
N ASN A 486 22.03 8.39 20.90
CA ASN A 486 20.85 9.18 20.63
C ASN A 486 19.57 8.34 20.71
N THR A 487 18.47 8.98 21.00
CA THR A 487 17.14 8.45 20.73
C THR A 487 16.70 8.79 19.29
N ILE A 488 15.65 8.13 18.78
CA ILE A 488 15.17 8.40 17.41
C ILE A 488 14.52 9.79 17.31
N ASP A 489 13.92 10.33 18.38
CA ASP A 489 13.37 11.69 18.36
C ASP A 489 14.47 12.76 18.33
N GLU A 490 15.60 12.53 19.01
CA GLU A 490 16.78 13.39 18.87
C GLU A 490 17.35 13.34 17.46
N LEU A 491 17.48 12.12 16.90
CA LEU A 491 17.93 11.96 15.50
C LEU A 491 17.00 12.68 14.50
N LEU A 492 15.69 12.61 14.73
CA LEU A 492 14.71 13.33 13.90
C LEU A 492 14.85 14.85 14.04
N ASP A 493 15.14 15.34 15.26
CA ASP A 493 15.40 16.75 15.50
C ASP A 493 16.69 17.24 14.84
N ASP A 494 17.73 16.42 14.81
CA ASP A 494 18.95 16.70 14.06
C ASP A 494 18.68 16.84 12.56
N ILE A 495 17.86 15.96 12.00
CA ILE A 495 17.43 16.03 10.61
C ILE A 495 16.62 17.31 10.36
N TYR A 496 15.68 17.66 11.23
CA TYR A 496 14.92 18.89 11.11
C TYR A 496 15.79 20.15 11.24
N SER A 497 16.77 20.13 12.14
CA SER A 497 17.72 21.21 12.30
C SER A 497 18.51 21.47 11.01
N GLU A 498 18.92 20.40 10.34
CA GLU A 498 19.78 20.49 9.14
C GLU A 498 19.01 20.83 7.86
N PHE A 499 17.88 20.15 7.63
CA PHE A 499 17.15 20.21 6.36
C PHE A 499 15.93 21.14 6.40
N GLY A 500 15.50 21.53 7.60
CA GLY A 500 14.29 22.31 7.85
C GLY A 500 13.19 21.47 8.52
N TYR A 501 12.30 22.16 9.22
CA TYR A 501 11.12 21.53 9.80
C TYR A 501 9.99 21.51 8.79
N PHE A 502 9.56 20.32 8.45
CA PHE A 502 8.41 20.03 7.57
C PHE A 502 7.33 19.37 8.41
N ALA A 503 6.11 19.88 8.31
CA ALA A 503 4.95 19.32 8.98
C ALA A 503 3.78 19.19 8.02
N GLU A 504 3.03 18.14 8.23
CA GLU A 504 1.85 17.80 7.46
C GLU A 504 0.64 17.64 8.38
N LYS A 505 -0.55 17.97 7.85
CA LYS A 505 -1.82 17.70 8.48
C LYS A 505 -2.81 17.18 7.46
N ASN A 506 -3.40 16.02 7.75
CA ASN A 506 -4.47 15.45 6.93
C ASN A 506 -5.82 15.81 7.54
N GLY A 507 -6.73 16.27 6.69
CA GLY A 507 -8.13 16.48 7.03
C GLY A 507 -9.04 15.69 6.09
N SER A 508 -10.24 15.36 6.54
CA SER A 508 -11.23 14.75 5.66
C SER A 508 -12.65 15.17 6.04
N LEU A 509 -13.49 15.32 5.03
CA LEU A 509 -14.94 15.52 5.17
C LEU A 509 -15.63 14.27 4.65
N VAL A 510 -16.44 13.64 5.49
CA VAL A 510 -17.18 12.41 5.17
C VAL A 510 -18.60 12.79 4.78
N PHE A 511 -19.07 12.27 3.66
CA PHE A 511 -20.41 12.48 3.15
C PHE A 511 -21.02 11.14 2.77
N GLU A 512 -21.98 10.65 3.55
CA GLU A 512 -22.57 9.33 3.32
C GLU A 512 -23.65 9.34 2.22
N GLY A 513 -23.81 8.18 1.56
CA GLY A 513 -24.85 7.92 0.59
C GLY A 513 -24.68 8.60 -0.78
N ALA A 514 -25.71 8.52 -1.61
CA ALA A 514 -25.68 9.05 -2.98
C ALA A 514 -25.60 10.58 -3.03
N GLU A 515 -26.21 11.26 -2.08
CA GLU A 515 -26.11 12.71 -1.92
C GLU A 515 -24.68 13.13 -1.59
N GLY A 516 -23.99 12.33 -0.77
CA GLY A 516 -22.58 12.55 -0.42
C GLY A 516 -21.66 12.54 -1.63
N ALA A 517 -21.85 11.60 -2.55
CA ALA A 517 -21.07 11.56 -3.79
C ALA A 517 -21.28 12.83 -4.64
N THR A 518 -22.51 13.36 -4.66
CA THR A 518 -22.83 14.60 -5.36
C THR A 518 -22.17 15.81 -4.69
N LYS A 519 -22.17 15.89 -3.35
CA LYS A 519 -21.48 16.94 -2.58
C LYS A 519 -19.98 16.93 -2.84
N ILE A 520 -19.34 15.75 -2.82
CA ILE A 520 -17.91 15.60 -3.13
C ILE A 520 -17.60 16.10 -4.55
N ALA A 521 -18.38 15.68 -5.55
CA ALA A 521 -18.18 16.10 -6.93
C ALA A 521 -18.36 17.62 -7.11
N ARG A 522 -19.40 18.20 -6.46
CA ARG A 522 -19.65 19.65 -6.46
C ARG A 522 -18.49 20.42 -5.84
N LEU A 523 -17.94 19.93 -4.72
CA LEU A 523 -16.86 20.60 -4.00
C LEU A 523 -15.56 20.60 -4.82
N ILE A 524 -15.18 19.45 -5.40
CA ILE A 524 -14.00 19.36 -6.30
C ILE A 524 -14.18 20.28 -7.51
N LYS A 525 -15.36 20.28 -8.13
CA LYS A 525 -15.65 21.18 -9.26
C LYS A 525 -15.55 22.65 -8.85
N SER A 526 -16.09 23.01 -7.69
CA SER A 526 -16.01 24.39 -7.17
C SER A 526 -14.57 24.84 -7.00
N TYR A 527 -13.71 24.03 -6.38
CA TYR A 527 -12.28 24.35 -6.24
C TYR A 527 -11.54 24.47 -7.58
N ALA A 528 -11.97 23.70 -8.59
CA ALA A 528 -11.35 23.76 -9.93
C ALA A 528 -11.80 25.01 -10.73
N THR A 529 -13.04 25.47 -10.57
CA THR A 529 -13.61 26.59 -11.34
C THR A 529 -13.47 27.94 -10.63
N ASP A 530 -13.43 27.92 -9.30
CA ASP A 530 -13.31 29.10 -8.44
C ASP A 530 -12.27 28.82 -7.33
N PRO A 531 -10.96 28.77 -7.69
CA PRO A 531 -9.91 28.51 -6.74
C PRO A 531 -9.77 29.65 -5.72
N PHE A 532 -9.17 29.36 -4.58
CA PHE A 532 -8.85 30.38 -3.57
C PHE A 532 -7.94 31.45 -4.17
N PRO A 533 -8.24 32.77 -4.06
CA PRO A 533 -7.28 33.81 -4.39
C PRO A 533 -6.16 33.92 -3.33
N ASP A 534 -6.52 33.68 -2.07
CA ASP A 534 -5.62 33.62 -0.92
C ASP A 534 -6.17 32.67 0.16
N VAL A 535 -5.29 32.21 1.05
CA VAL A 535 -5.66 31.42 2.23
C VAL A 535 -4.86 31.96 3.42
N LEU A 536 -5.54 32.33 4.49
CA LEU A 536 -4.94 32.98 5.68
C LEU A 536 -4.17 34.27 5.35
N GLY A 537 -4.58 35.01 4.31
CA GLY A 537 -3.88 36.21 3.84
C GLY A 537 -2.62 35.93 3.00
N LEU A 538 -2.31 34.67 2.73
CA LEU A 538 -1.21 34.26 1.85
C LEU A 538 -1.77 34.02 0.44
N LYS A 539 -1.17 34.68 -0.55
CA LYS A 539 -1.59 34.59 -1.95
C LYS A 539 -1.35 33.18 -2.51
N VAL A 540 -2.33 32.65 -3.27
CA VAL A 540 -2.14 31.44 -4.06
C VAL A 540 -1.33 31.79 -5.31
N THR A 541 -0.16 31.18 -5.45
CA THR A 541 0.79 31.43 -6.55
C THR A 541 0.66 30.41 -7.69
N SER A 542 0.16 29.21 -7.38
CA SER A 542 -0.01 28.15 -8.37
C SER A 542 -1.21 27.26 -8.03
N VAL A 543 -1.94 26.86 -9.06
CA VAL A 543 -2.99 25.84 -8.98
C VAL A 543 -2.71 24.80 -10.05
N ARG A 544 -2.56 23.55 -9.66
CA ARG A 544 -2.41 22.41 -10.58
C ARG A 544 -3.66 21.53 -10.51
N ASN A 545 -4.30 21.31 -11.64
CA ASN A 545 -5.44 20.41 -11.79
C ASN A 545 -4.99 19.13 -12.50
N PHE A 546 -4.77 18.07 -11.75
CA PHE A 546 -4.26 16.80 -12.29
C PHE A 546 -5.24 16.10 -13.24
N GLU A 547 -6.54 16.50 -13.25
CA GLU A 547 -7.54 15.97 -14.20
C GLU A 547 -7.40 16.60 -15.58
N THR A 548 -7.05 17.88 -15.66
CA THR A 548 -7.06 18.65 -16.93
C THR A 548 -5.68 19.03 -17.43
N ASP A 549 -4.77 19.43 -16.54
CA ASP A 549 -3.47 19.99 -16.91
C ASP A 549 -2.51 18.90 -17.42
N LYS A 550 -1.69 19.25 -18.37
CA LYS A 550 -0.54 18.42 -18.75
C LYS A 550 0.58 18.63 -17.72
N ILE A 551 0.79 17.66 -16.85
CA ILE A 551 1.80 17.70 -15.80
C ILE A 551 2.86 16.65 -16.13
N GLU A 552 4.11 17.04 -16.05
CA GLU A 552 5.28 16.17 -16.23
C GLU A 552 6.12 16.19 -14.94
N ASP A 553 6.76 15.07 -14.65
CA ASP A 553 7.71 15.00 -13.55
C ASP A 553 9.10 15.53 -13.97
N ILE A 554 10.06 15.50 -13.04
CA ILE A 554 11.44 16.00 -13.30
C ILE A 554 12.21 15.15 -14.33
N GLU A 555 11.70 13.99 -14.73
CA GLU A 555 12.24 13.12 -15.78
C GLU A 555 11.50 13.28 -17.12
N ASN A 556 10.61 14.27 -17.23
CA ASN A 556 9.72 14.55 -18.37
C ASN A 556 8.74 13.42 -18.67
N ASP A 557 8.43 12.56 -17.69
CA ASP A 557 7.37 11.58 -17.84
C ASP A 557 6.02 12.23 -17.53
N GLN A 558 5.05 11.98 -18.41
CA GLN A 558 3.68 12.47 -18.24
C GLN A 558 3.05 11.83 -16.99
N ILE A 559 2.57 12.68 -16.06
CA ILE A 559 1.77 12.24 -14.93
C ILE A 559 0.37 11.82 -15.43
N PRO A 560 -0.12 10.62 -15.09
CA PRO A 560 -1.47 10.20 -15.44
C PRO A 560 -2.55 11.14 -14.87
N LYS A 561 -3.72 11.18 -15.50
CA LYS A 561 -4.84 12.00 -15.03
C LYS A 561 -5.44 11.44 -13.74
N GLU A 562 -5.68 12.31 -12.76
CA GLU A 562 -6.32 11.98 -11.50
C GLU A 562 -7.17 13.17 -11.01
N LYS A 563 -8.29 12.88 -10.33
CA LYS A 563 -9.12 13.92 -9.68
C LYS A 563 -8.40 14.44 -8.43
N MET A 564 -7.44 15.31 -8.63
CA MET A 564 -6.69 15.97 -7.57
C MET A 564 -6.40 17.42 -7.98
N LEU A 565 -6.52 18.31 -7.00
CA LEU A 565 -6.11 19.71 -7.12
C LEU A 565 -4.99 19.97 -6.13
N MET A 566 -3.99 20.76 -6.52
CA MET A 566 -2.92 21.20 -5.65
C MET A 566 -2.73 22.71 -5.76
N PHE A 567 -2.79 23.38 -4.63
CA PHE A 567 -2.58 24.81 -4.46
C PHE A 567 -1.22 25.05 -3.79
N GLU A 568 -0.49 26.03 -4.26
CA GLU A 568 0.75 26.48 -3.65
C GLU A 568 0.62 27.94 -3.24
N LEU A 569 1.00 28.27 -2.01
CA LEU A 569 0.96 29.61 -1.45
C LEU A 569 2.34 30.28 -1.58
N GLU A 570 2.38 31.61 -1.52
CA GLU A 570 3.59 32.42 -1.70
C GLU A 570 4.75 32.10 -0.73
N ASP A 571 4.46 31.48 0.39
CA ASP A 571 5.46 31.05 1.37
C ASP A 571 5.83 29.55 1.27
N GLY A 572 5.43 28.88 0.18
CA GLY A 572 5.68 27.47 -0.07
C GLY A 572 4.75 26.50 0.65
N THR A 573 3.72 26.98 1.38
CA THR A 573 2.65 26.13 1.92
C THR A 573 1.88 25.49 0.77
N ARG A 574 1.59 24.19 0.87
CA ARG A 574 0.82 23.47 -0.16
C ARG A 574 -0.45 22.87 0.42
N ILE A 575 -1.48 22.81 -0.41
CA ILE A 575 -2.78 22.20 -0.10
C ILE A 575 -3.13 21.26 -1.27
N ALA A 576 -3.25 19.97 -1.00
CA ALA A 576 -3.80 19.05 -1.99
C ALA A 576 -5.21 18.61 -1.58
N VAL A 577 -6.12 18.56 -2.56
CA VAL A 577 -7.53 18.18 -2.35
C VAL A 577 -7.90 17.09 -3.35
N ARG A 578 -8.41 15.96 -2.86
CA ARG A 578 -8.84 14.85 -3.72
C ARG A 578 -9.99 14.05 -3.11
N PRO A 579 -10.89 13.48 -3.93
CA PRO A 579 -11.85 12.51 -3.44
C PRO A 579 -11.16 11.21 -3.06
N SER A 580 -11.67 10.48 -2.07
CA SER A 580 -11.23 9.13 -1.81
C SER A 580 -11.76 8.18 -2.89
N GLY A 581 -10.91 7.27 -3.39
CA GLY A 581 -11.35 6.27 -4.38
C GLY A 581 -12.18 5.12 -3.79
N THR A 582 -12.13 4.93 -2.47
CA THR A 582 -12.72 3.77 -1.78
C THR A 582 -13.77 4.12 -0.73
N GLU A 583 -13.83 5.37 -0.29
CA GLU A 583 -14.67 5.84 0.81
C GLU A 583 -15.42 7.12 0.41
N PRO A 584 -16.62 7.36 0.94
CA PRO A 584 -17.43 8.54 0.62
C PRO A 584 -16.89 9.79 1.33
N LYS A 585 -15.65 10.17 1.04
CA LYS A 585 -14.99 11.33 1.65
C LYS A 585 -14.10 12.08 0.67
N ILE A 586 -13.90 13.37 0.95
CA ILE A 586 -12.86 14.21 0.35
C ILE A 586 -11.73 14.38 1.34
N LYS A 587 -10.48 14.25 0.85
CA LYS A 587 -9.26 14.37 1.63
C LYS A 587 -8.55 15.67 1.32
N TYR A 588 -8.02 16.29 2.35
CA TYR A 588 -7.15 17.46 2.30
C TYR A 588 -5.80 17.10 2.89
N TYR A 589 -4.74 17.41 2.17
CA TYR A 589 -3.37 17.24 2.62
C TYR A 589 -2.73 18.62 2.70
N LEU A 590 -2.32 19.01 3.89
CA LEU A 590 -1.77 20.32 4.19
C LEU A 590 -0.30 20.19 4.51
N PHE A 591 0.54 21.02 3.87
CA PHE A 591 1.99 20.98 4.04
C PHE A 591 2.48 22.39 4.36
N ALA A 592 3.23 22.51 5.44
CA ALA A 592 3.93 23.74 5.79
C ALA A 592 5.34 23.42 6.27
N HIS A 593 6.26 24.31 6.01
CA HIS A 593 7.65 24.12 6.39
C HIS A 593 8.35 25.44 6.73
N ARG A 594 9.48 25.30 7.40
CA ARG A 594 10.47 26.36 7.59
C ARG A 594 11.85 25.75 7.38
N ARG A 595 12.65 26.35 6.49
CA ARG A 595 14.06 25.95 6.28
C ARG A 595 14.98 26.95 6.99
N PRO A 596 16.17 26.51 7.46
CA PRO A 596 17.15 27.44 8.00
C PRO A 596 17.67 28.35 6.88
N GLU A 597 17.78 29.63 7.18
CA GLU A 597 18.32 30.59 6.21
C GLU A 597 19.82 30.40 6.01
N LYS A 598 20.53 30.04 7.06
CA LYS A 598 21.97 29.69 7.07
C LYS A 598 22.25 28.64 8.11
N GLY A 599 23.08 27.65 7.74
CA GLY A 599 23.53 26.61 8.69
C GLY A 599 22.41 25.68 9.14
N LYS A 600 22.24 25.53 10.44
CA LYS A 600 21.26 24.66 11.11
C LYS A 600 20.48 25.44 12.14
N PHE A 601 19.24 25.04 12.44
CA PHE A 601 18.52 25.56 13.60
C PHE A 601 19.17 25.10 14.91
N ASP A 602 19.22 25.97 15.90
CA ASP A 602 19.46 25.52 17.26
C ASP A 602 18.19 24.88 17.88
N SER A 603 18.33 24.26 19.03
CA SER A 603 17.23 23.51 19.67
C SER A 603 16.07 24.43 20.13
N VAL A 604 16.35 25.67 20.52
CA VAL A 604 15.34 26.63 20.96
C VAL A 604 14.54 27.13 19.77
N GLU A 605 15.25 27.53 18.71
CA GLU A 605 14.68 27.98 17.45
C GLU A 605 13.82 26.85 16.82
N LEU A 606 14.34 25.62 16.75
CA LEU A 606 13.59 24.48 16.22
C LEU A 606 12.28 24.22 16.98
N ASN A 607 12.28 24.31 18.31
CA ASN A 607 11.08 24.11 19.11
C ASN A 607 10.03 25.22 18.91
N GLN A 608 10.49 26.46 18.72
CA GLN A 608 9.61 27.57 18.36
C GLN A 608 8.98 27.32 16.98
N ILE A 609 9.80 26.99 15.97
CA ILE A 609 9.36 26.70 14.61
C ILE A 609 8.35 25.54 14.57
N LYS A 610 8.61 24.45 15.31
CA LYS A 610 7.66 23.34 15.42
C LYS A 610 6.28 23.81 15.91
N THR A 611 6.25 24.70 16.88
CA THR A 611 5.02 25.26 17.42
C THR A 611 4.30 26.15 16.43
N GLU A 612 5.03 27.07 15.79
CA GLU A 612 4.48 28.00 14.79
C GLU A 612 3.90 27.29 13.56
N VAL A 613 4.65 26.33 12.99
CA VAL A 613 4.23 25.59 11.80
C VAL A 613 3.02 24.69 12.08
N LYS A 614 2.98 24.03 13.24
CA LYS A 614 1.80 23.24 13.65
C LYS A 614 0.57 24.13 13.84
N ALA A 615 0.69 25.24 14.55
CA ALA A 615 -0.40 26.19 14.74
C ALA A 615 -0.91 26.77 13.41
N LYS A 616 0.01 26.99 12.43
CA LYS A 616 -0.38 27.40 11.08
C LYS A 616 -1.23 26.34 10.38
N LEU A 617 -0.83 25.07 10.44
CA LEU A 617 -1.59 23.96 9.85
C LEU A 617 -2.97 23.78 10.48
N ASP A 618 -3.10 24.01 11.80
CA ASP A 618 -4.39 23.97 12.50
C ASP A 618 -5.33 25.07 12.00
N ARG A 619 -4.86 26.32 11.93
CA ARG A 619 -5.63 27.45 11.39
C ARG A 619 -5.99 27.23 9.91
N LEU A 620 -5.07 26.64 9.13
CA LEU A 620 -5.29 26.33 7.72
C LEU A 620 -6.43 25.33 7.56
N TRP A 621 -6.44 24.26 8.37
CA TRP A 621 -7.52 23.27 8.37
C TRP A 621 -8.87 23.88 8.75
N GLU A 622 -8.93 24.69 9.81
CA GLU A 622 -10.16 25.37 10.20
C GLU A 622 -10.71 26.30 9.11
N ARG A 623 -9.82 27.02 8.40
CA ARG A 623 -10.21 27.88 7.30
C ARG A 623 -10.79 27.09 6.12
N LEU A 624 -10.13 25.98 5.74
CA LEU A 624 -10.58 25.10 4.64
C LEU A 624 -11.88 24.37 4.97
N HIS A 625 -12.05 23.97 6.21
CA HIS A 625 -13.29 23.34 6.69
C HIS A 625 -14.49 24.30 6.51
N ARG A 626 -14.38 25.52 7.01
CA ARG A 626 -15.41 26.56 6.86
C ARG A 626 -15.68 26.94 5.41
N ASP A 627 -14.64 27.00 4.59
CA ASP A 627 -14.80 27.26 3.16
C ASP A 627 -15.58 26.13 2.45
N ALA A 628 -15.29 24.87 2.80
CA ALA A 628 -16.01 23.72 2.24
C ALA A 628 -17.51 23.75 2.61
N GLU A 629 -17.84 24.07 3.86
CA GLU A 629 -19.23 24.25 4.32
C GLU A 629 -19.94 25.39 3.56
N SER A 630 -19.27 26.52 3.40
CA SER A 630 -19.80 27.66 2.63
C SER A 630 -20.07 27.31 1.17
N ARG A 631 -19.13 26.62 0.49
CA ARG A 631 -19.30 26.18 -0.92
C ARG A 631 -20.44 25.16 -1.09
N LEU A 632 -20.74 24.41 -0.05
CA LEU A 632 -21.88 23.48 -0.05
C LEU A 632 -23.20 24.15 0.34
N GLY A 633 -23.18 25.39 0.84
CA GLY A 633 -24.35 26.10 1.34
C GLY A 633 -24.81 25.58 2.71
N GLU A 634 -23.90 25.09 3.53
CA GLU A 634 -24.13 24.53 4.86
C GLU A 634 -23.62 25.44 5.99
N ALA A 635 -23.10 26.65 5.64
CA ALA A 635 -22.59 27.64 6.57
C ALA A 635 -23.68 28.62 7.06
#